data_5593c22858b1b7b5e3abe82bf2fac0f1
#
_entry.id   5593c22858b1b7b5e3abe82bf2fac0f1
#
_cell.length_a   1.000
_cell.length_b   1.000
_cell.length_c   1.000
_cell.angle_alpha   90.00
_cell.angle_beta   90.00
_cell.angle_gamma   90.00
#
_symmetry.space_group_name_H-M   'P 1'
#
loop_
_entity.id
_entity.type
_entity.pdbx_description
1 polymer ?
#
loop_
_entity_poly.entity_id
_entity_poly.type
_entity_poly.pdbx_seq_one_letter_code
_entity_poly.pdbx_strand_id
1 'polypeptide(L)'
;MTEALLKYFRTKEQEVKSEKRYDSQCPYCSMQCKMQLIEQSIVSRKKYITIGKDNPTSEGRLCVKGMNAHQHAFHKERLKYPLVKINGEFVRVSWKEALNHIKENFMKIQEESGQNALAVYGSASITNEEAYLLGKFARVALKTKYIDYNGRLCMSAAASAANQTFGLDRGFTNSLAEIPYTRCIILAGTNIAECQPTIMPYFERAKENGAYIIAIDPRETATTKLADLHLKPRPGTDAVLANGLLKVMIEENYVDEKFIQERVNGFEEVREYVLSLSMKEIEEITGVPIQLIRKAAVRFGSEESGMIFTARGVEQHTNGSKTVRNFLNILVSTGKIGKPNCGYGAITGQGNGQGAREHGQKADQLPGYRSIENDEHRNYVAGIWGIDPDDLPRKGVSAYEMMEKIHEGEIKGLFLMCSNPIVSNPNAHFVKEAMKKLTFFVAVDLFVSETARLADVILPASSYLEDEGTMTNVEGRVTLREASLPCPGEAKHDWQIICDLARVLGKEEYFSFSSAEEIFTELRMASRGGTADYFGITYERLRKEGGLLWPCPETNHIGTKRLFETSFAHPDGKAAMVVVPNIAEIPKEQLCEEFPLYLTTGRVMSHYLTGVQTRKSPALAARNIEPFMEIHPATAAKFQIQDQSLVKIESRRGSVMVRSKWSETIRHDTIFVPFHWADSQNINLLVSKELDPECKMPGFKVSAVKVSPVVDFLT
;
A
#
# COMPACT_ATOMS: atom_id res chain seq x y z
N MET A 1 24.78 -42.83 -18.56
CA MET A 1 25.17 -42.04 -17.36
C MET A 1 25.29 -43.06 -16.23
N THR A 2 26.49 -43.36 -15.83
CA THR A 2 26.82 -44.51 -15.00
C THR A 2 26.35 -44.36 -13.55
N GLU A 3 26.00 -45.49 -12.92
CA GLU A 3 25.60 -45.61 -11.50
C GLU A 3 26.56 -44.91 -10.53
N ALA A 4 27.84 -44.77 -10.92
CA ALA A 4 28.85 -43.98 -10.19
C ALA A 4 28.55 -42.48 -10.16
N LEU A 5 27.99 -41.87 -11.20
CA LEU A 5 27.56 -40.45 -11.22
C LEU A 5 26.29 -40.24 -10.39
N LEU A 6 25.34 -41.16 -10.43
CA LEU A 6 24.16 -41.15 -9.56
C LEU A 6 24.55 -41.37 -8.08
N LYS A 7 25.57 -42.20 -7.80
CA LYS A 7 26.11 -42.36 -6.46
C LYS A 7 26.89 -41.12 -6.00
N TYR A 8 27.64 -40.46 -6.89
CA TYR A 8 28.34 -39.20 -6.60
C TYR A 8 27.36 -38.04 -6.31
N PHE A 9 26.21 -37.97 -6.99
CA PHE A 9 25.17 -36.99 -6.68
C PHE A 9 24.36 -37.37 -5.42
N ARG A 10 24.21 -38.67 -5.09
CA ARG A 10 23.58 -39.13 -3.84
C ARG A 10 24.47 -39.00 -2.61
N THR A 11 25.78 -38.99 -2.76
CA THR A 11 26.73 -38.90 -1.62
C THR A 11 27.07 -37.47 -1.20
N LYS A 12 26.43 -36.44 -1.72
CA LYS A 12 26.49 -35.05 -1.24
C LYS A 12 25.18 -34.53 -0.67
N GLU A 13 24.29 -35.34 -0.17
CA GLU A 13 23.39 -34.92 0.90
C GLU A 13 24.28 -34.66 2.11
N GLN A 14 24.64 -33.37 2.26
CA GLN A 14 25.40 -32.90 3.43
C GLN A 14 24.55 -33.24 4.65
N GLU A 15 24.99 -34.14 5.52
CA GLU A 15 24.27 -34.50 6.74
C GLU A 15 23.92 -33.23 7.50
N VAL A 16 22.61 -32.95 7.60
CA VAL A 16 22.09 -31.89 8.45
C VAL A 16 22.29 -32.30 9.88
N LYS A 17 23.26 -31.63 10.58
CA LYS A 17 23.59 -31.95 11.97
C LYS A 17 22.53 -31.54 12.97
N SER A 18 21.78 -30.45 12.65
CA SER A 18 20.67 -29.98 13.47
C SER A 18 19.76 -29.09 12.64
N GLU A 19 18.49 -29.08 13.00
CA GLU A 19 17.47 -28.21 12.41
C GLU A 19 16.75 -27.43 13.50
N LYS A 20 16.60 -26.11 13.30
CA LYS A 20 15.78 -25.23 14.13
C LYS A 20 14.71 -24.58 13.27
N ARG A 21 13.54 -24.40 13.84
CA ARG A 21 12.38 -23.81 13.15
C ARG A 21 11.89 -22.59 13.91
N TYR A 22 11.64 -21.52 13.16
CA TYR A 22 11.21 -20.24 13.69
C TYR A 22 9.94 -19.80 12.94
N ASP A 23 8.86 -19.66 13.65
CA ASP A 23 7.59 -19.21 13.09
C ASP A 23 7.62 -17.70 12.91
N SER A 24 7.09 -17.20 11.79
CA SER A 24 7.00 -15.77 11.53
C SER A 24 5.91 -15.46 10.51
N GLN A 25 5.84 -14.20 10.09
CA GLN A 25 4.91 -13.68 9.11
C GLN A 25 5.66 -12.93 8.01
N CYS A 26 5.26 -13.12 6.77
CA CYS A 26 5.90 -12.49 5.60
C CYS A 26 5.88 -10.96 5.72
N PRO A 27 7.03 -10.25 5.54
CA PRO A 27 7.13 -8.81 5.74
C PRO A 27 6.60 -7.97 4.57
N TYR A 28 6.17 -8.58 3.48
CA TYR A 28 5.93 -7.84 2.25
C TYR A 28 4.49 -7.37 2.10
N CYS A 29 3.64 -8.13 1.45
CA CYS A 29 2.32 -7.63 1.06
C CYS A 29 1.24 -7.91 2.10
N SER A 30 0.08 -7.29 1.88
CA SER A 30 -1.10 -7.37 2.74
C SER A 30 -1.74 -8.76 2.89
N MET A 31 -1.26 -9.76 2.18
CA MET A 31 -1.65 -11.15 2.42
C MET A 31 -1.12 -11.70 3.75
N GLN A 32 -0.03 -11.13 4.26
CA GLN A 32 0.56 -11.48 5.55
C GLN A 32 0.68 -13.00 5.79
N CYS A 33 1.16 -13.70 4.77
CA CYS A 33 1.30 -15.16 4.79
C CYS A 33 2.09 -15.61 6.01
N LYS A 34 1.57 -16.54 6.81
CA LYS A 34 2.37 -17.17 7.86
C LYS A 34 3.44 -18.05 7.21
N MET A 35 4.62 -18.06 7.82
CA MET A 35 5.77 -18.78 7.31
C MET A 35 6.63 -19.33 8.44
N GLN A 36 7.48 -20.28 8.09
CA GLN A 36 8.46 -20.88 8.99
C GLN A 36 9.84 -20.78 8.36
N LEU A 37 10.77 -20.17 9.09
CA LEU A 37 12.18 -20.18 8.76
C LEU A 37 12.81 -21.45 9.34
N ILE A 38 13.48 -22.21 8.50
CA ILE A 38 14.22 -23.43 8.87
C ILE A 38 15.71 -23.10 8.79
N GLU A 39 16.40 -23.17 9.92
CA GLU A 39 17.85 -23.08 10.02
C GLU A 39 18.42 -24.50 10.05
N GLN A 40 19.21 -24.87 9.05
CA GLN A 40 19.92 -26.13 8.96
C GLN A 40 21.40 -25.91 9.18
N SER A 41 21.96 -26.53 10.19
CA SER A 41 23.42 -26.54 10.45
C SER A 41 24.08 -27.66 9.63
N ILE A 42 24.85 -27.26 8.64
CA ILE A 42 25.63 -28.16 7.77
C ILE A 42 27.12 -27.93 8.11
N VAL A 43 27.92 -28.97 8.23
CA VAL A 43 29.29 -29.10 8.71
C VAL A 43 30.11 -27.79 8.94
N SER A 44 29.99 -26.75 8.15
CA SER A 44 30.74 -25.48 8.32
C SER A 44 29.92 -24.20 8.08
N ARG A 45 28.60 -24.32 7.82
CA ARG A 45 27.73 -23.18 7.51
C ARG A 45 26.29 -23.42 7.92
N LYS A 46 25.57 -22.33 8.11
CA LYS A 46 24.11 -22.34 8.25
C LYS A 46 23.45 -22.17 6.88
N LYS A 47 22.43 -22.94 6.60
CA LYS A 47 21.54 -22.78 5.46
C LYS A 47 20.16 -22.41 5.96
N TYR A 48 19.54 -21.43 5.33
CA TYR A 48 18.19 -21.01 5.67
C TYR A 48 17.24 -21.34 4.54
N ILE A 49 16.07 -21.86 4.90
CA ILE A 49 14.97 -22.17 3.98
C ILE A 49 13.71 -21.56 4.59
N THR A 50 12.89 -20.88 3.79
CA THR A 50 11.61 -20.36 4.24
C THR A 50 10.47 -21.09 3.52
N ILE A 51 9.55 -21.67 4.28
CA ILE A 51 8.36 -22.35 3.79
C ILE A 51 7.09 -21.65 4.29
N GLY A 52 5.98 -21.85 3.59
CA GLY A 52 4.67 -21.38 4.07
C GLY A 52 4.18 -22.22 5.25
N LYS A 53 3.44 -21.59 6.15
CA LYS A 53 2.73 -22.22 7.27
C LYS A 53 1.23 -21.97 7.12
N ASP A 54 0.42 -22.96 7.46
CA ASP A 54 -1.02 -22.88 7.33
C ASP A 54 -1.61 -21.68 8.09
N ASN A 55 -2.55 -21.00 7.44
CA ASN A 55 -3.25 -19.83 7.96
C ASN A 55 -4.49 -19.52 7.11
N PRO A 56 -5.48 -18.82 7.67
CA PRO A 56 -6.74 -18.54 6.96
C PRO A 56 -6.62 -17.68 5.69
N THR A 57 -5.48 -17.02 5.46
CA THR A 57 -5.31 -16.06 4.36
C THR A 57 -4.60 -16.67 3.15
N SER A 58 -3.47 -17.35 3.34
CA SER A 58 -2.68 -17.91 2.25
C SER A 58 -2.75 -19.44 2.16
N GLU A 59 -3.44 -20.09 3.10
CA GLU A 59 -3.67 -21.56 3.10
C GLU A 59 -2.33 -22.32 2.94
N GLY A 60 -1.31 -21.92 3.71
CA GLY A 60 0.03 -22.51 3.64
C GLY A 60 0.89 -22.08 2.46
N ARG A 61 0.38 -21.25 1.56
CA ARG A 61 1.12 -20.83 0.35
C ARG A 61 2.07 -19.66 0.65
N LEU A 62 3.16 -19.63 -0.08
CA LEU A 62 4.16 -18.56 -0.02
C LEU A 62 4.69 -18.25 -1.42
N CYS A 63 4.74 -16.98 -1.79
CA CYS A 63 5.27 -16.58 -3.09
C CYS A 63 6.81 -16.46 -3.07
N VAL A 64 7.41 -16.28 -4.23
CA VAL A 64 8.87 -16.18 -4.39
C VAL A 64 9.50 -15.10 -3.49
N LYS A 65 8.80 -13.99 -3.23
CA LYS A 65 9.30 -12.96 -2.30
C LYS A 65 9.39 -13.50 -0.87
N GLY A 66 8.32 -14.09 -0.37
CA GLY A 66 8.27 -14.66 0.98
C GLY A 66 9.28 -15.78 1.18
N MET A 67 9.43 -16.69 0.19
CA MET A 67 10.43 -17.76 0.25
C MET A 67 11.87 -17.25 0.41
N ASN A 68 12.16 -16.04 -0.05
CA ASN A 68 13.50 -15.43 -0.04
C ASN A 68 13.64 -14.26 0.95
N ALA A 69 12.63 -14.02 1.80
CA ALA A 69 12.65 -12.90 2.74
C ALA A 69 13.81 -12.97 3.74
N HIS A 70 14.25 -14.18 4.16
CA HIS A 70 15.39 -14.35 5.06
C HIS A 70 16.69 -13.74 4.52
N GLN A 71 16.84 -13.63 3.19
CA GLN A 71 18.09 -13.12 2.60
C GLN A 71 18.35 -11.65 2.94
N HIS A 72 17.31 -10.81 3.01
CA HIS A 72 17.49 -9.42 3.45
C HIS A 72 17.64 -9.33 4.99
N ALA A 73 16.92 -10.14 5.75
CA ALA A 73 17.02 -10.12 7.22
C ALA A 73 18.44 -10.44 7.72
N PHE A 74 19.12 -11.36 7.05
CA PHE A 74 20.51 -11.73 7.37
C PHE A 74 21.57 -11.05 6.49
N HIS A 75 21.21 -10.02 5.75
CA HIS A 75 22.15 -9.34 4.86
C HIS A 75 23.28 -8.65 5.66
N LYS A 76 24.51 -8.68 5.12
CA LYS A 76 25.69 -8.11 5.79
C LYS A 76 25.59 -6.60 6.07
N GLU A 77 24.86 -5.85 5.24
CA GLU A 77 24.65 -4.41 5.39
C GLU A 77 23.50 -4.05 6.34
N ARG A 78 22.89 -5.04 7.02
CA ARG A 78 21.85 -4.79 8.02
C ARG A 78 22.38 -3.86 9.11
N LEU A 79 21.67 -2.78 9.40
CA LEU A 79 21.98 -1.88 10.50
C LEU A 79 21.86 -2.61 11.84
N LYS A 80 22.84 -2.39 12.70
CA LYS A 80 22.97 -3.08 14.00
C LYS A 80 23.25 -2.11 15.15
N TYR A 81 23.62 -0.89 14.85
CA TYR A 81 24.06 0.12 15.80
C TYR A 81 23.52 1.49 15.38
N PRO A 82 23.25 2.40 16.35
CA PRO A 82 22.97 3.79 16.02
C PRO A 82 24.14 4.47 15.30
N LEU A 83 23.81 5.29 14.32
CA LEU A 83 24.78 6.05 13.53
C LEU A 83 24.46 7.52 13.61
N VAL A 84 25.48 8.36 13.82
CA VAL A 84 25.38 9.82 13.73
C VAL A 84 26.30 10.32 12.63
N LYS A 85 25.83 11.27 11.83
CA LYS A 85 26.64 11.88 10.77
C LYS A 85 27.56 12.94 11.36
N ILE A 86 28.87 12.71 11.28
CA ILE A 86 29.93 13.63 11.74
C ILE A 86 30.81 13.95 10.54
N ASN A 87 30.95 15.23 10.19
CA ASN A 87 31.72 15.68 9.02
C ASN A 87 31.35 14.97 7.70
N GLY A 88 30.07 14.66 7.52
CA GLY A 88 29.55 13.98 6.32
C GLY A 88 29.59 12.46 6.33
N GLU A 89 30.25 11.83 7.31
CA GLU A 89 30.39 10.38 7.44
C GLU A 89 29.55 9.83 8.60
N PHE A 90 28.99 8.63 8.43
CA PHE A 90 28.23 7.95 9.50
C PHE A 90 29.19 7.26 10.47
N VAL A 91 29.14 7.66 11.73
CA VAL A 91 29.95 7.10 12.83
C VAL A 91 29.02 6.35 13.79
N ARG A 92 29.43 5.15 14.19
CA ARG A 92 28.74 4.40 15.24
C ARG A 92 28.87 5.13 16.58
N VAL A 93 27.73 5.27 17.27
CA VAL A 93 27.63 5.84 18.61
C VAL A 93 26.80 4.92 19.51
N SER A 94 26.79 5.19 20.82
CA SER A 94 25.87 4.51 21.74
C SER A 94 24.44 5.02 21.59
N TRP A 95 23.46 4.23 22.02
CA TRP A 95 22.07 4.67 22.08
C TRP A 95 21.89 5.97 22.90
N LYS A 96 22.60 6.11 24.02
CA LYS A 96 22.54 7.30 24.86
C LYS A 96 23.01 8.55 24.11
N GLU A 97 24.11 8.46 23.38
CA GLU A 97 24.62 9.57 22.58
C GLU A 97 23.67 9.93 21.45
N ALA A 98 23.16 8.92 20.71
CA ALA A 98 22.21 9.16 19.64
C ALA A 98 20.90 9.83 20.14
N LEU A 99 20.30 9.30 21.22
CA LEU A 99 19.07 9.82 21.79
C LEU A 99 19.25 11.25 22.35
N ASN A 100 20.38 11.53 23.02
CA ASN A 100 20.67 12.87 23.51
C ASN A 100 20.86 13.86 22.35
N HIS A 101 21.56 13.44 21.29
CA HIS A 101 21.75 14.27 20.10
C HIS A 101 20.41 14.60 19.41
N ILE A 102 19.49 13.64 19.33
CA ILE A 102 18.13 13.86 18.82
C ILE A 102 17.36 14.83 19.72
N LYS A 103 17.38 14.59 21.04
CA LYS A 103 16.72 15.46 22.01
C LYS A 103 17.16 16.92 21.86
N GLU A 104 18.47 17.18 21.90
CA GLU A 104 19.03 18.52 21.83
C GLU A 104 18.59 19.26 20.56
N ASN A 105 18.65 18.60 19.41
CA ASN A 105 18.28 19.21 18.13
C ASN A 105 16.75 19.40 18.01
N PHE A 106 15.95 18.45 18.44
CA PHE A 106 14.48 18.60 18.39
C PHE A 106 14.01 19.73 19.31
N MET A 107 14.52 19.79 20.55
CA MET A 107 14.18 20.87 21.48
C MET A 107 14.61 22.23 20.94
N LYS A 108 15.82 22.34 20.42
CA LYS A 108 16.32 23.58 19.81
C LYS A 108 15.41 24.03 18.65
N ILE A 109 15.04 23.14 17.74
CA ILE A 109 14.15 23.48 16.62
C ILE A 109 12.79 23.97 17.14
N GLN A 110 12.23 23.31 18.17
CA GLN A 110 10.96 23.72 18.75
C GLN A 110 11.03 25.07 19.49
N GLU A 111 12.12 25.32 20.21
CA GLU A 111 12.37 26.61 20.88
C GLU A 111 12.50 27.77 19.88
N GLU A 112 13.20 27.53 18.77
CA GLU A 112 13.45 28.55 17.75
C GLU A 112 12.28 28.78 16.79
N SER A 113 11.46 27.72 16.53
CA SER A 113 10.52 27.74 15.40
C SER A 113 9.14 27.21 15.76
N GLY A 114 8.89 26.81 16.99
CA GLY A 114 7.61 26.31 17.48
C GLY A 114 7.39 24.81 17.24
N GLN A 115 6.33 24.28 17.85
CA GLN A 115 6.03 22.84 17.88
C GLN A 115 5.87 22.23 16.48
N ASN A 116 5.26 22.96 15.55
CA ASN A 116 5.01 22.50 14.19
C ASN A 116 6.24 22.56 13.26
N ALA A 117 7.41 23.00 13.76
CA ALA A 117 8.65 22.90 13.02
C ALA A 117 9.22 21.46 12.95
N LEU A 118 8.65 20.52 13.73
CA LEU A 118 8.93 19.10 13.65
C LEU A 118 7.82 18.35 12.92
N ALA A 119 8.18 17.27 12.24
CA ALA A 119 7.24 16.36 11.58
C ALA A 119 7.60 14.89 11.82
N VAL A 120 6.60 14.01 11.68
CA VAL A 120 6.74 12.57 11.77
C VAL A 120 6.23 11.93 10.48
N TYR A 121 7.05 11.10 9.85
CA TYR A 121 6.69 10.35 8.63
C TYR A 121 6.70 8.85 8.91
N GLY A 122 5.53 8.23 8.92
CA GLY A 122 5.34 6.83 9.27
C GLY A 122 5.34 5.86 8.10
N SER A 123 4.97 4.63 8.39
CA SER A 123 4.98 3.52 7.44
C SER A 123 3.76 2.61 7.54
N ALA A 124 3.42 1.97 6.43
CA ALA A 124 2.50 0.84 6.37
C ALA A 124 3.22 -0.52 6.46
N SER A 125 4.49 -0.54 6.86
CA SER A 125 5.28 -1.77 7.06
C SER A 125 5.57 -2.07 8.53
N ILE A 126 5.10 -1.21 9.45
CA ILE A 126 5.19 -1.36 10.91
C ILE A 126 3.94 -2.03 11.47
N THR A 127 3.99 -2.48 12.72
CA THR A 127 2.87 -3.11 13.42
C THR A 127 1.76 -2.11 13.75
N ASN A 128 0.59 -2.58 14.21
CA ASN A 128 -0.49 -1.71 14.67
C ASN A 128 -0.07 -0.93 15.91
N GLU A 129 0.66 -1.56 16.81
CA GLU A 129 1.22 -0.99 18.03
C GLU A 129 2.16 0.17 17.73
N GLU A 130 3.05 -0.02 16.76
CA GLU A 130 4.00 1.01 16.33
C GLU A 130 3.31 2.16 15.61
N ALA A 131 2.33 1.87 14.75
CA ALA A 131 1.52 2.88 14.09
C ALA A 131 0.73 3.74 15.11
N TYR A 132 0.17 3.09 16.12
CA TYR A 132 -0.50 3.74 17.24
C TYR A 132 0.43 4.63 18.05
N LEU A 133 1.57 4.06 18.49
CA LEU A 133 2.57 4.82 19.25
C LEU A 133 3.13 6.00 18.46
N LEU A 134 3.37 5.83 17.16
CA LEU A 134 3.89 6.89 16.32
C LEU A 134 2.88 8.06 16.22
N GLY A 135 1.59 7.74 16.12
CA GLY A 135 0.51 8.71 16.18
C GLY A 135 0.44 9.46 17.52
N LYS A 136 0.58 8.73 18.62
CA LYS A 136 0.64 9.30 19.99
C LYS A 136 1.92 10.12 20.18
N PHE A 137 3.07 9.62 19.72
CA PHE A 137 4.35 10.32 19.82
C PHE A 137 4.35 11.69 19.14
N ALA A 138 3.86 11.78 17.90
CA ALA A 138 3.76 13.05 17.19
C ALA A 138 2.91 14.07 17.97
N ARG A 139 1.76 13.63 18.51
CA ARG A 139 0.76 14.52 19.11
C ARG A 139 1.01 14.81 20.58
N VAL A 140 1.51 13.85 21.35
CA VAL A 140 1.73 13.99 22.80
C VAL A 140 3.16 14.37 23.12
N ALA A 141 4.16 13.71 22.51
CA ALA A 141 5.55 13.98 22.81
C ALA A 141 6.09 15.21 22.07
N LEU A 142 5.86 15.30 20.76
CA LEU A 142 6.32 16.41 19.94
C LEU A 142 5.31 17.56 19.84
N LYS A 143 4.05 17.34 20.19
CA LYS A 143 2.95 18.32 20.09
C LYS A 143 2.81 18.92 18.67
N THR A 144 3.16 18.14 17.62
CA THR A 144 3.07 18.59 16.23
C THR A 144 1.83 18.03 15.54
N LYS A 145 1.21 18.85 14.66
CA LYS A 145 0.16 18.41 13.75
C LYS A 145 0.68 17.62 12.52
N TYR A 146 1.98 17.73 12.25
CA TYR A 146 2.58 17.15 11.04
C TYR A 146 2.98 15.69 11.25
N ILE A 147 2.00 14.82 11.06
CA ILE A 147 2.19 13.38 10.94
C ILE A 147 1.35 12.84 9.78
N ASP A 148 1.96 12.06 8.91
CA ASP A 148 1.32 11.22 7.92
C ASP A 148 2.28 10.08 7.53
N TYR A 149 1.91 9.21 6.59
CA TYR A 149 2.70 8.03 6.30
C TYR A 149 2.60 7.62 4.81
N ASN A 150 3.47 6.72 4.38
CA ASN A 150 3.54 6.27 2.99
C ASN A 150 2.28 5.53 2.48
N GLY A 151 1.39 5.09 3.37
CA GLY A 151 0.09 4.53 2.98
C GLY A 151 -0.80 5.53 2.25
N ARG A 152 -0.55 6.85 2.42
CA ARG A 152 -1.18 7.93 1.65
C ARG A 152 -0.98 7.73 0.13
N LEU A 153 0.18 7.25 -0.27
CA LEU A 153 0.53 6.98 -1.67
C LEU A 153 -0.03 5.65 -2.19
N CYS A 154 -0.68 4.85 -1.33
CA CYS A 154 -1.09 3.48 -1.65
C CYS A 154 -2.61 3.30 -1.73
N MET A 155 -3.35 3.70 -0.70
CA MET A 155 -4.76 3.30 -0.50
C MET A 155 -5.73 4.45 -0.27
N SER A 156 -5.26 5.70 -0.24
CA SER A 156 -6.12 6.81 0.18
C SER A 156 -7.33 7.01 -0.73
N ALA A 157 -7.22 6.72 -2.03
CA ALA A 157 -8.34 6.85 -2.96
C ALA A 157 -9.46 5.85 -2.63
N ALA A 158 -9.13 4.56 -2.52
CA ALA A 158 -10.10 3.53 -2.17
C ALA A 158 -10.67 3.74 -0.75
N ALA A 159 -9.81 4.10 0.21
CA ALA A 159 -10.24 4.39 1.58
C ALA A 159 -11.19 5.60 1.64
N SER A 160 -10.89 6.69 0.92
CA SER A 160 -11.77 7.85 0.83
C SER A 160 -13.11 7.49 0.20
N ALA A 161 -13.08 6.77 -0.93
CA ALA A 161 -14.27 6.31 -1.62
C ALA A 161 -15.16 5.42 -0.74
N ALA A 162 -14.57 4.42 -0.07
CA ALA A 162 -15.32 3.51 0.81
C ALA A 162 -15.92 4.24 2.03
N ASN A 163 -15.15 5.12 2.69
CA ASN A 163 -15.65 5.91 3.80
C ASN A 163 -16.79 6.85 3.37
N GLN A 164 -16.68 7.48 2.19
CA GLN A 164 -17.73 8.37 1.68
C GLN A 164 -18.97 7.62 1.18
N THR A 165 -18.81 6.41 0.62
CA THR A 165 -19.93 5.62 0.10
C THR A 165 -20.59 4.78 1.20
N PHE A 166 -19.80 4.16 2.08
CA PHE A 166 -20.28 3.19 3.06
C PHE A 166 -20.21 3.66 4.50
N GLY A 167 -19.50 4.77 4.79
CA GLY A 167 -19.17 5.24 6.13
C GLY A 167 -18.00 4.48 6.78
N LEU A 168 -17.45 3.46 6.13
CA LEU A 168 -16.40 2.61 6.67
C LEU A 168 -15.52 2.03 5.55
N ASP A 169 -14.19 2.02 5.77
CA ASP A 169 -13.23 1.32 4.93
C ASP A 169 -12.47 0.26 5.75
N ARG A 170 -12.60 -1.01 5.37
CA ARG A 170 -11.84 -2.13 5.91
C ARG A 170 -10.89 -2.76 4.88
N GLY A 171 -10.87 -2.26 3.66
CA GLY A 171 -10.26 -2.92 2.51
C GLY A 171 -11.28 -3.84 1.83
N PHE A 172 -11.51 -5.04 2.34
CA PHE A 172 -12.57 -5.93 1.86
C PHE A 172 -13.82 -5.83 2.73
N THR A 173 -14.97 -5.77 2.10
CA THR A 173 -16.27 -5.77 2.80
C THR A 173 -16.69 -7.15 3.27
N ASN A 174 -16.04 -8.21 2.76
CA ASN A 174 -16.29 -9.61 3.06
C ASN A 174 -14.99 -10.40 3.14
N SER A 175 -15.07 -11.65 3.59
CA SER A 175 -13.89 -12.53 3.73
C SER A 175 -13.40 -13.02 2.37
N LEU A 176 -12.09 -13.26 2.25
CA LEU A 176 -11.46 -13.94 1.11
C LEU A 176 -12.14 -15.28 0.78
N ALA A 177 -12.63 -15.99 1.80
CA ALA A 177 -13.30 -17.27 1.65
C ALA A 177 -14.61 -17.22 0.82
N GLU A 178 -15.19 -16.02 0.62
CA GLU A 178 -16.39 -15.87 -0.20
C GLU A 178 -16.11 -15.70 -1.69
N ILE A 179 -14.89 -15.32 -2.07
CA ILE A 179 -14.50 -15.11 -3.49
C ILE A 179 -14.80 -16.32 -4.37
N PRO A 180 -14.46 -17.57 -3.95
CA PRO A 180 -14.70 -18.76 -4.78
C PRO A 180 -16.16 -19.03 -5.13
N TYR A 181 -17.11 -18.43 -4.43
CA TYR A 181 -18.54 -18.67 -4.57
C TYR A 181 -19.31 -17.56 -5.28
N THR A 182 -18.63 -16.46 -5.63
CA THR A 182 -19.26 -15.37 -6.41
C THR A 182 -19.47 -15.78 -7.87
N ARG A 183 -20.46 -15.19 -8.56
CA ARG A 183 -20.80 -15.51 -9.96
C ARG A 183 -20.13 -14.60 -10.97
N CYS A 184 -19.88 -13.32 -10.60
CA CYS A 184 -19.18 -12.41 -11.49
C CYS A 184 -18.17 -11.57 -10.72
N ILE A 185 -17.01 -11.35 -11.32
CA ILE A 185 -15.92 -10.57 -10.71
C ILE A 185 -15.47 -9.49 -11.69
N ILE A 186 -15.38 -8.24 -11.21
CA ILE A 186 -14.67 -7.16 -11.90
C ILE A 186 -13.33 -6.94 -11.20
N LEU A 187 -12.24 -7.06 -11.95
CA LEU A 187 -10.86 -6.74 -11.52
C LEU A 187 -10.42 -5.44 -12.20
N ALA A 188 -10.54 -4.31 -11.51
CA ALA A 188 -10.22 -2.99 -12.07
C ALA A 188 -8.82 -2.51 -11.61
N GLY A 189 -7.90 -2.38 -12.55
CA GLY A 189 -6.53 -1.92 -12.30
C GLY A 189 -5.74 -2.81 -11.33
N THR A 190 -5.99 -4.13 -11.37
CA THR A 190 -5.39 -5.11 -10.47
C THR A 190 -4.39 -6.01 -11.19
N ASN A 191 -3.18 -6.13 -10.65
CA ASN A 191 -2.21 -7.14 -11.09
C ASN A 191 -1.82 -8.05 -9.92
N ILE A 192 -2.81 -8.81 -9.43
CA ILE A 192 -2.67 -9.67 -8.25
C ILE A 192 -1.67 -10.80 -8.45
N ALA A 193 -1.56 -11.35 -9.66
CA ALA A 193 -0.62 -12.41 -9.97
C ALA A 193 0.85 -12.02 -9.71
N GLU A 194 1.22 -10.76 -9.88
CA GLU A 194 2.57 -10.27 -9.61
C GLU A 194 2.70 -9.61 -8.24
N CYS A 195 1.66 -8.92 -7.78
CA CYS A 195 1.70 -8.14 -6.54
C CYS A 195 1.44 -8.99 -5.29
N GLN A 196 0.39 -9.82 -5.32
CA GLN A 196 -0.06 -10.69 -4.24
C GLN A 196 -0.33 -12.12 -4.73
N PRO A 197 0.66 -12.87 -5.26
CA PRO A 197 0.41 -14.15 -5.93
C PRO A 197 -0.40 -15.18 -5.11
N THR A 198 -0.31 -15.13 -3.78
CA THR A 198 -1.01 -16.07 -2.90
C THR A 198 -2.52 -15.84 -2.80
N ILE A 199 -3.05 -14.73 -3.37
CA ILE A 199 -4.50 -14.52 -3.48
C ILE A 199 -5.08 -15.17 -4.74
N MET A 200 -4.26 -15.41 -5.78
CA MET A 200 -4.71 -15.97 -7.06
C MET A 200 -5.58 -17.22 -6.93
N PRO A 201 -5.25 -18.21 -6.07
CA PRO A 201 -6.05 -19.42 -5.92
C PRO A 201 -7.52 -19.19 -5.54
N TYR A 202 -7.86 -18.08 -4.91
CA TYR A 202 -9.26 -17.74 -4.63
C TYR A 202 -10.02 -17.40 -5.91
N PHE A 203 -9.39 -16.66 -6.81
CA PHE A 203 -9.97 -16.30 -8.12
C PHE A 203 -9.96 -17.46 -9.10
N GLU A 204 -8.94 -18.31 -9.05
CA GLU A 204 -8.87 -19.55 -9.84
C GLU A 204 -10.01 -20.48 -9.47
N ARG A 205 -10.24 -20.71 -8.16
CA ARG A 205 -11.39 -21.49 -7.67
C ARG A 205 -12.73 -20.83 -8.02
N ALA A 206 -12.85 -19.51 -8.01
CA ALA A 206 -14.07 -18.82 -8.47
C ALA A 206 -14.36 -19.18 -9.93
N LYS A 207 -13.34 -19.11 -10.79
CA LYS A 207 -13.46 -19.48 -12.21
C LYS A 207 -13.80 -20.95 -12.40
N GLU A 208 -13.16 -21.86 -11.66
CA GLU A 208 -13.49 -23.30 -11.66
C GLU A 208 -14.94 -23.56 -11.23
N ASN A 209 -15.48 -22.74 -10.32
CA ASN A 209 -16.89 -22.79 -9.89
C ASN A 209 -17.84 -22.06 -10.84
N GLY A 210 -17.37 -21.60 -12.00
CA GLY A 210 -18.18 -20.99 -13.06
C GLY A 210 -18.34 -19.47 -12.97
N ALA A 211 -17.56 -18.77 -12.16
CA ALA A 211 -17.59 -17.31 -12.13
C ALA A 211 -17.08 -16.70 -13.45
N TYR A 212 -17.77 -15.68 -13.93
CA TYR A 212 -17.33 -14.87 -15.07
C TYR A 212 -16.43 -13.74 -14.58
N ILE A 213 -15.21 -13.66 -15.09
CA ILE A 213 -14.20 -12.68 -14.65
C ILE A 213 -14.00 -11.61 -15.74
N ILE A 214 -14.17 -10.34 -15.37
CA ILE A 214 -13.96 -9.17 -16.20
C ILE A 214 -12.71 -8.46 -15.68
N ALA A 215 -11.70 -8.26 -16.52
CA ALA A 215 -10.51 -7.49 -16.19
C ALA A 215 -10.54 -6.14 -16.90
N ILE A 216 -10.16 -5.07 -16.18
CA ILE A 216 -10.01 -3.71 -16.69
C ILE A 216 -8.55 -3.30 -16.44
N ASP A 217 -7.74 -3.29 -17.48
CA ASP A 217 -6.30 -2.97 -17.42
C ASP A 217 -5.81 -2.59 -18.83
N PRO A 218 -5.02 -1.52 -19.02
CA PRO A 218 -4.46 -1.17 -20.34
C PRO A 218 -3.45 -2.19 -20.87
N ARG A 219 -2.93 -3.08 -20.02
CA ARG A 219 -1.96 -4.12 -20.34
C ARG A 219 -2.57 -5.52 -20.19
N GLU A 220 -2.10 -6.45 -20.99
CA GLU A 220 -2.33 -7.87 -20.71
C GLU A 220 -1.29 -8.37 -19.70
N THR A 221 -1.77 -8.91 -18.59
CA THR A 221 -0.95 -9.40 -17.49
C THR A 221 -1.32 -10.84 -17.14
N ALA A 222 -0.55 -11.51 -16.28
CA ALA A 222 -0.92 -12.83 -15.79
C ALA A 222 -2.29 -12.83 -15.09
N THR A 223 -2.68 -11.70 -14.48
CA THR A 223 -4.02 -11.54 -13.89
C THR A 223 -5.11 -11.47 -14.96
N THR A 224 -4.92 -10.65 -16.01
CA THR A 224 -5.93 -10.48 -17.07
C THR A 224 -6.09 -11.73 -17.92
N LYS A 225 -5.09 -12.61 -17.98
CA LYS A 225 -5.21 -13.95 -18.64
C LYS A 225 -6.19 -14.89 -17.94
N LEU A 226 -6.50 -14.65 -16.68
CA LEU A 226 -7.55 -15.39 -15.97
C LEU A 226 -8.96 -14.96 -16.42
N ALA A 227 -9.11 -13.72 -16.91
CA ALA A 227 -10.40 -13.11 -17.24
C ALA A 227 -11.04 -13.74 -18.50
N ASP A 228 -12.38 -13.78 -18.52
CA ASP A 228 -13.21 -14.15 -19.67
C ASP A 228 -13.44 -12.96 -20.61
N LEU A 229 -13.31 -11.74 -20.07
CA LEU A 229 -13.40 -10.50 -20.82
C LEU A 229 -12.35 -9.52 -20.32
N HIS A 230 -11.52 -8.99 -21.23
CA HIS A 230 -10.52 -8.00 -20.93
C HIS A 230 -10.85 -6.67 -21.63
N LEU A 231 -11.17 -5.64 -20.84
CA LEU A 231 -11.35 -4.27 -21.31
C LEU A 231 -10.02 -3.54 -21.17
N LYS A 232 -9.53 -2.93 -22.27
CA LYS A 232 -8.23 -2.22 -22.33
C LYS A 232 -8.44 -0.71 -22.47
N PRO A 233 -8.84 0.01 -21.40
CA PRO A 233 -9.07 1.46 -21.49
C PRO A 233 -7.76 2.22 -21.73
N ARG A 234 -7.88 3.42 -22.29
CA ARG A 234 -6.80 4.39 -22.29
C ARG A 234 -6.48 4.77 -20.84
N PRO A 235 -5.20 4.86 -20.44
CA PRO A 235 -4.84 5.27 -19.08
C PRO A 235 -5.52 6.58 -18.66
N GLY A 236 -6.10 6.62 -17.45
CA GLY A 236 -6.80 7.79 -16.92
C GLY A 236 -8.27 7.93 -17.34
N THR A 237 -8.87 6.92 -17.97
CA THR A 237 -10.28 6.97 -18.41
C THR A 237 -11.19 5.97 -17.69
N ASP A 238 -10.72 5.40 -16.59
CA ASP A 238 -11.44 4.36 -15.84
C ASP A 238 -12.77 4.86 -15.26
N ALA A 239 -12.85 6.13 -14.82
CA ALA A 239 -14.09 6.75 -14.34
C ALA A 239 -15.16 6.83 -15.45
N VAL A 240 -14.72 7.17 -16.67
CA VAL A 240 -15.58 7.26 -17.86
C VAL A 240 -16.08 5.87 -18.25
N LEU A 241 -15.19 4.86 -18.21
CA LEU A 241 -15.57 3.46 -18.46
C LEU A 241 -16.63 2.98 -17.44
N ALA A 242 -16.44 3.30 -16.17
CA ALA A 242 -17.39 2.92 -15.11
C ALA A 242 -18.76 3.60 -15.30
N ASN A 243 -18.81 4.86 -15.77
CA ASN A 243 -20.06 5.51 -16.20
C ASN A 243 -20.75 4.73 -17.34
N GLY A 244 -19.98 4.27 -18.32
CA GLY A 244 -20.53 3.46 -19.42
C GLY A 244 -21.10 2.13 -18.96
N LEU A 245 -20.43 1.45 -18.04
CA LEU A 245 -20.94 0.23 -17.42
C LEU A 245 -22.25 0.48 -16.67
N LEU A 246 -22.28 1.51 -15.82
CA LEU A 246 -23.46 1.85 -15.02
C LEU A 246 -24.64 2.29 -15.91
N LYS A 247 -24.39 3.08 -16.98
CA LYS A 247 -25.41 3.47 -17.94
C LYS A 247 -26.12 2.25 -18.55
N VAL A 248 -25.36 1.29 -19.05
CA VAL A 248 -25.93 0.07 -19.63
C VAL A 248 -26.71 -0.72 -18.59
N MET A 249 -26.23 -0.83 -17.35
CA MET A 249 -26.96 -1.54 -16.28
C MET A 249 -28.29 -0.89 -15.94
N ILE A 250 -28.36 0.45 -15.96
CA ILE A 250 -29.61 1.18 -15.75
C ILE A 250 -30.56 1.02 -16.95
N GLU A 251 -30.07 1.20 -18.18
CA GLU A 251 -30.87 1.04 -19.41
C GLU A 251 -31.46 -0.35 -19.57
N GLU A 252 -30.71 -1.39 -19.18
CA GLU A 252 -31.12 -2.81 -19.29
C GLU A 252 -31.85 -3.33 -18.04
N ASN A 253 -32.17 -2.44 -17.06
CA ASN A 253 -32.88 -2.75 -15.80
C ASN A 253 -32.15 -3.82 -14.91
N TYR A 254 -30.83 -3.75 -14.80
CA TYR A 254 -30.05 -4.59 -13.88
C TYR A 254 -29.80 -3.95 -12.52
N VAL A 255 -30.53 -2.89 -12.15
CA VAL A 255 -30.48 -2.25 -10.84
C VAL A 255 -31.45 -2.92 -9.85
N ASP A 256 -31.10 -2.95 -8.57
CA ASP A 256 -31.96 -3.47 -7.49
C ASP A 256 -32.75 -2.29 -6.89
N GLU A 257 -33.87 -1.96 -7.51
CA GLU A 257 -34.75 -0.81 -7.13
C GLU A 257 -35.19 -0.89 -5.66
N LYS A 258 -35.47 -2.09 -5.14
CA LYS A 258 -35.83 -2.28 -3.73
C LYS A 258 -34.67 -1.94 -2.80
N PHE A 259 -33.49 -2.47 -3.09
CA PHE A 259 -32.29 -2.16 -2.32
C PHE A 259 -31.97 -0.66 -2.35
N ILE A 260 -32.10 -0.04 -3.53
CA ILE A 260 -31.86 1.41 -3.70
C ILE A 260 -32.80 2.20 -2.81
N GLN A 261 -34.09 1.95 -2.87
CA GLN A 261 -35.11 2.68 -2.11
C GLN A 261 -34.90 2.56 -0.60
N GLU A 262 -34.56 1.35 -0.13
CA GLU A 262 -34.39 1.06 1.30
C GLU A 262 -33.05 1.53 1.86
N ARG A 263 -31.97 1.44 1.06
CA ARG A 263 -30.59 1.46 1.58
C ARG A 263 -29.63 2.46 0.90
N VAL A 264 -30.10 3.29 -0.04
CA VAL A 264 -29.21 4.16 -0.83
C VAL A 264 -29.74 5.58 -0.89
N ASN A 265 -28.83 6.55 -0.81
CA ASN A 265 -29.05 7.95 -1.08
C ASN A 265 -28.33 8.38 -2.36
N GLY A 266 -28.88 9.35 -3.11
CA GLY A 266 -28.23 9.98 -4.27
C GLY A 266 -28.28 9.16 -5.56
N PHE A 267 -29.13 8.11 -5.63
CA PHE A 267 -29.24 7.30 -6.85
C PHE A 267 -29.88 8.04 -8.00
N GLU A 268 -30.92 8.81 -7.77
CA GLU A 268 -31.68 9.48 -8.86
C GLU A 268 -30.80 10.52 -9.59
N GLU A 269 -30.01 11.30 -8.87
CA GLU A 269 -29.07 12.26 -9.45
C GLU A 269 -28.01 11.56 -10.30
N VAL A 270 -27.53 10.40 -9.83
CA VAL A 270 -26.56 9.58 -10.59
C VAL A 270 -27.25 8.98 -11.83
N ARG A 271 -28.47 8.47 -11.70
CA ARG A 271 -29.26 7.90 -12.79
C ARG A 271 -29.49 8.94 -13.90
N GLU A 272 -30.00 10.12 -13.57
CA GLU A 272 -30.25 11.21 -14.53
C GLU A 272 -28.95 11.60 -15.26
N TYR A 273 -27.86 11.80 -14.51
CA TYR A 273 -26.56 12.15 -15.09
C TYR A 273 -26.06 11.07 -16.05
N VAL A 274 -26.01 9.83 -15.60
CA VAL A 274 -25.43 8.72 -16.37
C VAL A 274 -26.28 8.44 -17.63
N LEU A 275 -27.59 8.53 -17.54
CA LEU A 275 -28.49 8.36 -18.71
C LEU A 275 -28.30 9.48 -19.76
N SER A 276 -27.89 10.68 -19.35
CA SER A 276 -27.62 11.81 -20.27
C SER A 276 -26.33 11.62 -21.08
N LEU A 277 -25.44 10.71 -20.69
CA LEU A 277 -24.14 10.50 -21.35
C LEU A 277 -24.27 9.79 -22.70
N SER A 278 -23.38 10.09 -23.63
CA SER A 278 -23.29 9.42 -24.93
C SER A 278 -22.35 8.19 -24.86
N MET A 279 -22.83 7.01 -25.20
CA MET A 279 -22.00 5.81 -25.31
C MET A 279 -20.89 5.96 -26.37
N LYS A 280 -21.16 6.73 -27.45
CA LYS A 280 -20.16 7.00 -28.47
C LYS A 280 -19.02 7.86 -27.93
N GLU A 281 -19.33 8.87 -27.15
CA GLU A 281 -18.31 9.69 -26.47
C GLU A 281 -17.49 8.86 -25.46
N ILE A 282 -18.15 7.97 -24.70
CA ILE A 282 -17.47 7.04 -23.78
C ILE A 282 -16.49 6.12 -24.54
N GLU A 283 -16.88 5.56 -25.70
CA GLU A 283 -16.00 4.77 -26.56
C GLU A 283 -14.81 5.61 -27.08
N GLU A 284 -15.07 6.82 -27.55
CA GLU A 284 -14.02 7.74 -28.05
C GLU A 284 -13.00 8.10 -26.96
N ILE A 285 -13.46 8.39 -25.74
CA ILE A 285 -12.60 8.74 -24.60
C ILE A 285 -11.81 7.53 -24.11
N THR A 286 -12.50 6.40 -23.90
CA THR A 286 -11.87 5.21 -23.30
C THR A 286 -11.08 4.36 -24.29
N GLY A 287 -11.43 4.44 -25.58
CA GLY A 287 -10.93 3.53 -26.60
C GLY A 287 -11.41 2.08 -26.41
N VAL A 288 -12.45 1.85 -25.63
CA VAL A 288 -13.08 0.54 -25.43
C VAL A 288 -14.36 0.46 -26.25
N PRO A 289 -14.52 -0.52 -27.17
CA PRO A 289 -15.71 -0.65 -27.99
C PRO A 289 -17.00 -0.79 -27.16
N ILE A 290 -18.07 -0.10 -27.58
CA ILE A 290 -19.40 -0.10 -26.91
C ILE A 290 -19.88 -1.52 -26.66
N GLN A 291 -19.69 -2.43 -27.63
CA GLN A 291 -20.13 -3.82 -27.53
C GLN A 291 -19.45 -4.55 -26.37
N LEU A 292 -18.16 -4.25 -26.07
CA LEU A 292 -17.44 -4.84 -24.96
C LEU A 292 -17.90 -4.23 -23.63
N ILE A 293 -18.16 -2.92 -23.58
CA ILE A 293 -18.73 -2.24 -22.40
C ILE A 293 -20.10 -2.85 -22.07
N ARG A 294 -20.98 -2.99 -23.08
CA ARG A 294 -22.30 -3.60 -22.93
C ARG A 294 -22.20 -5.05 -22.45
N LYS A 295 -21.31 -5.85 -23.06
CA LYS A 295 -21.08 -7.22 -22.65
C LYS A 295 -20.65 -7.34 -21.19
N ALA A 296 -19.74 -6.48 -20.74
CA ALA A 296 -19.28 -6.45 -19.34
C ALA A 296 -20.42 -6.07 -18.38
N ALA A 297 -21.17 -5.01 -18.73
CA ALA A 297 -22.28 -4.52 -17.91
C ALA A 297 -23.39 -5.56 -17.76
N VAL A 298 -23.82 -6.17 -18.87
CA VAL A 298 -24.85 -7.21 -18.86
C VAL A 298 -24.41 -8.42 -18.04
N ARG A 299 -23.16 -8.87 -18.22
CA ARG A 299 -22.64 -10.01 -17.44
C ARG A 299 -22.59 -9.73 -15.94
N PHE A 300 -22.14 -8.56 -15.53
CA PHE A 300 -22.12 -8.24 -14.10
C PHE A 300 -23.53 -7.98 -13.55
N GLY A 301 -24.37 -7.29 -14.32
CA GLY A 301 -25.74 -6.93 -13.92
C GLY A 301 -26.66 -8.14 -13.73
N SER A 302 -26.63 -9.09 -14.69
CA SER A 302 -27.54 -10.24 -14.72
C SER A 302 -27.27 -11.35 -13.70
N GLU A 303 -26.05 -11.40 -13.10
CA GLU A 303 -25.70 -12.44 -12.14
C GLU A 303 -26.28 -12.14 -10.74
N GLU A 304 -26.60 -13.19 -9.99
CA GLU A 304 -27.15 -13.08 -8.62
C GLU A 304 -26.14 -12.50 -7.63
N SER A 305 -24.86 -12.82 -7.80
CA SER A 305 -23.80 -12.33 -6.95
C SER A 305 -22.63 -11.77 -7.76
N GLY A 306 -22.00 -10.77 -7.21
CA GLY A 306 -20.87 -10.10 -7.85
C GLY A 306 -19.96 -9.39 -6.87
N MET A 307 -18.67 -9.36 -7.22
CA MET A 307 -17.65 -8.66 -6.47
C MET A 307 -16.86 -7.72 -7.37
N ILE A 308 -16.52 -6.55 -6.87
CA ILE A 308 -15.64 -5.59 -7.55
C ILE A 308 -14.36 -5.43 -6.72
N PHE A 309 -13.22 -5.61 -7.38
CA PHE A 309 -11.92 -5.39 -6.77
C PHE A 309 -11.19 -4.27 -7.48
N THR A 310 -10.73 -3.28 -6.73
CA THR A 310 -9.87 -2.22 -7.24
C THR A 310 -8.45 -2.35 -6.70
N ALA A 311 -7.50 -1.79 -7.44
CA ALA A 311 -6.13 -1.63 -6.99
C ALA A 311 -5.49 -0.39 -7.62
N ARG A 312 -4.16 -0.28 -7.47
CA ARG A 312 -3.40 0.92 -7.86
C ARG A 312 -3.63 1.39 -9.28
N GLY A 313 -4.05 0.50 -10.20
CA GLY A 313 -4.29 0.87 -11.59
C GLY A 313 -5.38 1.94 -11.75
N VAL A 314 -6.46 1.87 -10.96
CA VAL A 314 -7.57 2.84 -10.97
C VAL A 314 -7.53 3.83 -9.80
N GLU A 315 -6.71 3.57 -8.78
CA GLU A 315 -6.63 4.37 -7.57
C GLU A 315 -5.57 5.46 -7.61
N GLN A 316 -4.40 5.20 -8.23
CA GLN A 316 -3.27 6.13 -8.27
C GLN A 316 -3.39 7.14 -9.42
N HIS A 317 -4.52 7.83 -9.44
CA HIS A 317 -4.88 8.91 -10.36
C HIS A 317 -5.27 10.17 -9.58
N THR A 318 -5.25 11.32 -10.22
CA THR A 318 -5.68 12.58 -9.58
C THR A 318 -7.21 12.71 -9.46
N ASN A 319 -7.94 11.76 -10.03
CA ASN A 319 -9.37 11.55 -9.82
C ASN A 319 -9.66 10.15 -9.24
N GLY A 320 -8.67 9.52 -8.61
CA GLY A 320 -8.75 8.13 -8.17
C GLY A 320 -9.87 7.87 -7.15
N SER A 321 -10.11 8.78 -6.22
CA SER A 321 -11.22 8.69 -5.27
C SER A 321 -12.59 8.65 -5.98
N LYS A 322 -12.81 9.52 -6.96
CA LYS A 322 -14.02 9.54 -7.77
C LYS A 322 -14.13 8.31 -8.66
N THR A 323 -13.03 7.87 -9.26
CA THR A 323 -12.98 6.63 -10.06
C THR A 323 -13.45 5.43 -9.25
N VAL A 324 -12.92 5.24 -8.05
CA VAL A 324 -13.35 4.15 -7.16
C VAL A 324 -14.81 4.33 -6.77
N ARG A 325 -15.26 5.54 -6.39
CA ARG A 325 -16.68 5.79 -6.07
C ARG A 325 -17.60 5.39 -7.21
N ASN A 326 -17.18 5.55 -8.46
CA ASN A 326 -18.00 5.14 -9.60
C ASN A 326 -18.12 3.61 -9.73
N PHE A 327 -17.07 2.85 -9.41
CA PHE A 327 -17.17 1.39 -9.25
C PHE A 327 -18.05 0.99 -8.05
N LEU A 328 -18.03 1.76 -6.96
CA LEU A 328 -18.94 1.54 -5.83
C LEU A 328 -20.39 1.89 -6.19
N ASN A 329 -20.63 2.90 -7.01
CA ASN A 329 -21.96 3.20 -7.57
C ASN A 329 -22.53 1.99 -8.30
N ILE A 330 -21.73 1.30 -9.13
CA ILE A 330 -22.15 0.06 -9.81
C ILE A 330 -22.57 -1.01 -8.78
N LEU A 331 -21.75 -1.22 -7.77
CA LEU A 331 -21.98 -2.27 -6.75
C LEU A 331 -23.24 -1.99 -5.93
N VAL A 332 -23.43 -0.74 -5.53
CA VAL A 332 -24.58 -0.29 -4.72
C VAL A 332 -25.86 -0.31 -5.54
N SER A 333 -25.86 0.20 -6.79
CA SER A 333 -27.06 0.22 -7.64
C SER A 333 -27.55 -1.19 -8.00
N THR A 334 -26.63 -2.16 -8.12
CA THR A 334 -26.99 -3.57 -8.39
C THR A 334 -27.27 -4.40 -7.12
N GLY A 335 -27.26 -3.75 -5.93
CA GLY A 335 -27.50 -4.40 -4.65
C GLY A 335 -26.51 -5.53 -4.30
N LYS A 336 -25.32 -5.53 -4.88
CA LYS A 336 -24.30 -6.60 -4.70
C LYS A 336 -23.33 -6.30 -3.56
N ILE A 337 -23.88 -5.91 -2.40
CA ILE A 337 -23.12 -5.63 -1.19
C ILE A 337 -23.93 -5.99 0.07
N GLY A 338 -23.25 -6.43 1.13
CA GLY A 338 -23.90 -6.87 2.36
C GLY A 338 -24.67 -8.18 2.24
N LYS A 339 -24.52 -8.89 1.13
CA LYS A 339 -25.11 -10.20 0.84
C LYS A 339 -24.00 -11.26 0.70
N PRO A 340 -24.32 -12.56 0.88
CA PRO A 340 -23.36 -13.64 0.61
C PRO A 340 -22.76 -13.55 -0.79
N ASN A 341 -21.45 -13.72 -0.90
CA ASN A 341 -20.67 -13.73 -2.14
C ASN A 341 -20.78 -12.44 -2.96
N CYS A 342 -21.16 -11.33 -2.31
CA CYS A 342 -21.28 -9.99 -2.90
C CYS A 342 -20.43 -9.01 -2.10
N GLY A 343 -19.69 -8.13 -2.75
CA GLY A 343 -18.91 -7.13 -2.02
C GLY A 343 -17.85 -6.41 -2.83
N TYR A 344 -17.16 -5.55 -2.12
CA TYR A 344 -16.05 -4.75 -2.61
C TYR A 344 -14.73 -5.17 -1.98
N GLY A 345 -13.64 -5.13 -2.75
CA GLY A 345 -12.30 -5.36 -2.22
C GLY A 345 -11.27 -4.37 -2.75
N ALA A 346 -10.77 -3.49 -1.89
CA ALA A 346 -9.59 -2.69 -2.22
C ALA A 346 -8.32 -3.51 -1.94
N ILE A 347 -7.61 -3.92 -2.99
CA ILE A 347 -6.45 -4.81 -2.84
C ILE A 347 -5.25 -4.01 -2.35
N THR A 348 -5.10 -3.94 -1.03
CA THR A 348 -4.02 -3.23 -0.33
C THR A 348 -2.66 -3.79 -0.69
N GLY A 349 -1.66 -2.92 -0.92
CA GLY A 349 -0.33 -3.35 -1.36
C GLY A 349 0.62 -3.74 -0.22
N GLN A 350 0.76 -2.90 0.79
CA GLN A 350 1.73 -3.05 1.87
C GLN A 350 1.24 -3.98 2.99
N GLY A 351 2.18 -4.56 3.74
CA GLY A 351 1.93 -5.56 4.77
C GLY A 351 0.88 -5.13 5.79
N ASN A 352 1.03 -3.97 6.39
CA ASN A 352 0.07 -3.39 7.33
C ASN A 352 -0.62 -2.14 6.76
N GLY A 353 -0.80 -2.10 5.44
CA GLY A 353 -1.47 -0.95 4.79
C GLY A 353 -2.89 -0.73 5.26
N GLN A 354 -3.54 -1.75 5.80
CA GLN A 354 -4.86 -1.67 6.40
C GLN A 354 -4.76 -1.14 7.84
N GLY A 355 -4.12 -1.85 8.76
CA GLY A 355 -4.06 -1.49 10.17
C GLY A 355 -3.32 -0.19 10.47
N ALA A 356 -2.25 0.08 9.74
CA ALA A 356 -1.46 1.30 9.95
C ALA A 356 -2.25 2.60 9.79
N ARG A 357 -3.34 2.63 9.01
CA ARG A 357 -4.20 3.81 8.88
C ARG A 357 -5.32 3.89 9.93
N GLU A 358 -5.61 2.77 10.59
CA GLU A 358 -6.72 2.68 11.53
C GLU A 358 -6.38 3.24 12.93
N HIS A 359 -5.08 3.40 13.22
CA HIS A 359 -4.59 3.64 14.57
C HIS A 359 -3.84 4.96 14.78
N GLY A 360 -4.12 5.98 13.94
CA GLY A 360 -3.79 7.36 14.27
C GLY A 360 -2.47 7.92 13.71
N GLN A 361 -1.73 7.22 12.86
CA GLN A 361 -0.57 7.82 12.20
C GLN A 361 -0.92 8.66 10.94
N LYS A 362 -2.19 8.80 10.61
CA LYS A 362 -2.68 9.62 9.49
C LYS A 362 -3.00 11.03 9.97
N ALA A 363 -2.76 12.03 9.12
CA ALA A 363 -2.86 13.45 9.47
C ALA A 363 -4.21 13.88 10.04
N ASP A 364 -5.29 13.25 9.61
CA ASP A 364 -6.68 13.61 9.89
C ASP A 364 -7.41 12.61 10.79
N GLN A 365 -6.69 11.59 11.31
CA GLN A 365 -7.33 10.49 12.04
C GLN A 365 -6.66 10.20 13.38
N LEU A 366 -7.50 9.79 14.34
CA LEU A 366 -7.17 9.24 15.63
C LEU A 366 -7.45 7.72 15.64
N PRO A 367 -7.00 6.96 16.66
CA PRO A 367 -7.27 5.53 16.75
C PRO A 367 -8.76 5.16 16.59
N GLY A 368 -9.03 4.04 15.94
CA GLY A 368 -10.38 3.56 15.66
C GLY A 368 -11.10 4.30 14.52
N TYR A 369 -10.37 4.88 13.58
CA TYR A 369 -10.89 5.75 12.50
C TYR A 369 -11.60 7.01 12.99
N ARG A 370 -11.32 7.47 14.21
CA ARG A 370 -11.90 8.71 14.72
C ARG A 370 -11.33 9.93 14.00
N SER A 371 -12.18 10.90 13.68
CA SER A 371 -11.75 12.18 13.11
C SER A 371 -11.08 13.04 14.19
N ILE A 372 -9.90 13.57 13.87
CA ILE A 372 -9.19 14.52 14.76
C ILE A 372 -9.88 15.89 14.82
N GLU A 373 -10.79 16.20 13.90
CA GLU A 373 -11.56 17.44 13.87
C GLU A 373 -12.88 17.35 14.65
N ASN A 374 -13.27 16.16 15.09
CA ASN A 374 -14.48 15.95 15.91
C ASN A 374 -14.11 16.03 17.40
N ASP A 375 -14.73 16.93 18.14
CA ASP A 375 -14.37 17.19 19.54
C ASP A 375 -14.73 16.02 20.50
N GLU A 376 -15.79 15.27 20.23
CA GLU A 376 -16.11 14.05 21.01
C GLU A 376 -15.04 12.98 20.85
N HIS A 377 -14.58 12.80 19.61
CA HIS A 377 -13.48 11.87 19.30
C HIS A 377 -12.17 12.30 19.96
N ARG A 378 -11.87 13.59 19.98
CA ARG A 378 -10.69 14.17 20.64
C ARG A 378 -10.75 13.95 22.14
N ASN A 379 -11.88 14.29 22.76
CA ASN A 379 -12.09 14.12 24.21
C ASN A 379 -11.94 12.67 24.63
N TYR A 380 -12.49 11.73 23.83
CA TYR A 380 -12.38 10.31 24.11
C TYR A 380 -10.92 9.83 24.10
N VAL A 381 -10.19 10.14 23.02
CA VAL A 381 -8.80 9.67 22.86
C VAL A 381 -7.85 10.39 23.83
N ALA A 382 -8.04 11.69 24.08
CA ALA A 382 -7.29 12.43 25.07
C ALA A 382 -7.46 11.85 26.48
N GLY A 383 -8.69 11.42 26.84
CA GLY A 383 -8.96 10.72 28.09
C GLY A 383 -8.21 9.39 28.24
N ILE A 384 -8.08 8.60 27.15
CA ILE A 384 -7.27 7.37 27.12
C ILE A 384 -5.77 7.70 27.27
N TRP A 385 -5.29 8.75 26.62
CA TRP A 385 -3.88 9.15 26.65
C TRP A 385 -3.50 9.92 27.92
N GLY A 386 -4.47 10.32 28.76
CA GLY A 386 -4.24 11.05 29.98
C GLY A 386 -3.77 12.51 29.76
N ILE A 387 -4.21 13.14 28.67
CA ILE A 387 -3.85 14.52 28.29
C ILE A 387 -5.09 15.41 28.23
N ASP A 388 -4.86 16.72 28.28
CA ASP A 388 -5.91 17.69 27.99
C ASP A 388 -6.28 17.63 26.49
N PRO A 389 -7.57 17.55 26.13
CA PRO A 389 -8.01 17.59 24.72
C PRO A 389 -7.53 18.83 23.96
N ASP A 390 -7.33 19.96 24.64
CA ASP A 390 -6.81 21.20 24.01
C ASP A 390 -5.33 21.11 23.65
N ASP A 391 -4.57 20.25 24.32
CA ASP A 391 -3.19 19.93 23.99
C ASP A 391 -3.03 19.09 22.71
N LEU A 392 -4.12 18.46 22.24
CA LEU A 392 -4.11 17.61 21.06
C LEU A 392 -4.14 18.48 19.80
N PRO A 393 -3.11 18.44 18.92
CA PRO A 393 -3.09 19.21 17.69
C PRO A 393 -4.27 18.87 16.77
N ARG A 394 -4.74 19.84 15.98
CA ARG A 394 -5.72 19.64 14.91
C ARG A 394 -5.07 18.98 13.69
N LYS A 395 -5.85 18.77 12.63
CA LYS A 395 -5.43 18.14 11.38
C LYS A 395 -4.15 18.78 10.80
N GLY A 396 -3.22 17.93 10.40
CA GLY A 396 -2.02 18.31 9.64
C GLY A 396 -2.21 18.23 8.12
N VAL A 397 -1.12 17.94 7.40
CA VAL A 397 -1.08 17.83 5.94
C VAL A 397 -0.70 16.40 5.53
N SER A 398 -0.99 16.05 4.27
CA SER A 398 -0.64 14.72 3.72
C SER A 398 0.87 14.53 3.57
N ALA A 399 1.28 13.27 3.41
CA ALA A 399 2.68 12.88 3.26
C ALA A 399 3.44 13.62 2.13
N TYR A 400 2.77 13.94 1.01
CA TYR A 400 3.40 14.72 -0.05
C TYR A 400 3.40 16.22 0.27
N GLU A 401 2.30 16.76 0.77
CA GLU A 401 2.23 18.17 1.21
C GLU A 401 3.26 18.47 2.33
N MET A 402 3.60 17.46 3.15
CA MET A 402 4.69 17.57 4.12
C MET A 402 6.05 17.87 3.44
N MET A 403 6.32 17.29 2.26
CA MET A 403 7.53 17.61 1.49
C MET A 403 7.52 19.07 0.98
N GLU A 404 6.33 19.58 0.64
CA GLU A 404 6.17 21.01 0.28
C GLU A 404 6.43 21.90 1.49
N LYS A 405 5.92 21.56 2.69
CA LYS A 405 6.19 22.28 3.94
C LYS A 405 7.67 22.27 4.37
N ILE A 406 8.37 21.17 4.11
CA ILE A 406 9.83 21.11 4.29
C ILE A 406 10.52 22.06 3.30
N HIS A 407 10.10 22.05 2.04
CA HIS A 407 10.69 22.92 1.01
C HIS A 407 10.48 24.40 1.31
N GLU A 408 9.33 24.78 1.85
CA GLU A 408 8.97 26.11 2.28
C GLU A 408 9.72 26.56 3.57
N GLY A 409 10.36 25.62 4.30
CA GLY A 409 11.08 25.90 5.55
C GLY A 409 10.18 26.00 6.79
N GLU A 410 8.91 25.62 6.68
CA GLU A 410 7.99 25.51 7.81
C GLU A 410 8.33 24.31 8.69
N ILE A 411 8.63 23.15 8.08
CA ILE A 411 9.14 21.96 8.75
C ILE A 411 10.67 21.96 8.63
N LYS A 412 11.35 21.94 9.77
CA LYS A 412 12.81 21.98 9.89
C LYS A 412 13.42 20.70 10.43
N GLY A 413 12.64 19.92 11.19
CA GLY A 413 13.06 18.64 11.72
C GLY A 413 12.12 17.51 11.35
N LEU A 414 12.66 16.33 11.02
CA LEU A 414 11.88 15.15 10.61
C LEU A 414 12.29 13.91 11.38
N PHE A 415 11.31 13.19 11.93
CA PHE A 415 11.44 11.81 12.38
C PHE A 415 10.76 10.88 11.37
N LEU A 416 11.54 10.07 10.67
CA LEU A 416 11.05 9.15 9.63
C LEU A 416 11.25 7.71 10.07
N MET A 417 10.20 6.89 9.98
CA MET A 417 10.23 5.50 10.37
C MET A 417 9.88 4.58 9.19
N CYS A 418 10.80 3.66 8.84
CA CYS A 418 10.59 2.54 7.91
C CYS A 418 10.02 2.95 6.54
N SER A 419 10.43 4.10 6.01
CA SER A 419 9.96 4.66 4.73
C SER A 419 11.11 5.21 3.89
N ASN A 420 10.89 5.30 2.55
CA ASN A 420 11.90 5.76 1.60
C ASN A 420 11.30 6.81 0.62
N PRO A 421 10.87 7.99 1.12
CA PRO A 421 10.14 9.00 0.35
C PRO A 421 10.89 9.55 -0.88
N ILE A 422 12.22 9.62 -0.88
CA ILE A 422 12.99 10.06 -2.07
C ILE A 422 12.75 9.15 -3.29
N VAL A 423 12.48 7.87 -3.04
CA VAL A 423 12.20 6.91 -4.13
C VAL A 423 10.71 6.75 -4.38
N SER A 424 9.89 6.80 -3.32
CA SER A 424 8.47 6.46 -3.41
C SER A 424 7.53 7.61 -3.79
N ASN A 425 7.92 8.86 -3.54
CA ASN A 425 7.08 10.01 -3.88
C ASN A 425 7.22 10.42 -5.37
N PRO A 426 6.17 11.01 -5.96
CA PRO A 426 6.25 11.59 -7.29
C PRO A 426 7.16 12.82 -7.31
N ASN A 427 7.58 13.25 -8.49
CA ASN A 427 8.54 14.38 -8.65
C ASN A 427 9.75 14.21 -7.72
N ALA A 428 10.42 13.06 -7.82
CA ALA A 428 11.44 12.62 -6.88
C ALA A 428 12.61 13.61 -6.74
N HIS A 429 12.89 14.41 -7.78
CA HIS A 429 13.88 15.48 -7.72
C HIS A 429 13.49 16.55 -6.69
N PHE A 430 12.25 17.05 -6.76
CA PHE A 430 11.73 18.03 -5.80
C PHE A 430 11.78 17.50 -4.35
N VAL A 431 11.36 16.25 -4.14
CA VAL A 431 11.38 15.64 -2.80
C VAL A 431 12.80 15.56 -2.24
N LYS A 432 13.77 15.17 -3.08
CA LYS A 432 15.18 15.14 -2.66
C LYS A 432 15.72 16.52 -2.29
N GLU A 433 15.40 17.55 -3.08
CA GLU A 433 15.81 18.92 -2.78
C GLU A 433 15.09 19.49 -1.54
N ALA A 434 13.82 19.14 -1.34
CA ALA A 434 13.10 19.50 -0.11
C ALA A 434 13.80 18.90 1.12
N MET A 435 14.06 17.60 1.12
CA MET A 435 14.68 16.92 2.26
C MET A 435 16.10 17.43 2.61
N LYS A 436 16.85 17.94 1.62
CA LYS A 436 18.14 18.60 1.89
C LYS A 436 18.04 19.91 2.67
N LYS A 437 16.85 20.52 2.74
CA LYS A 437 16.61 21.76 3.50
C LYS A 437 16.32 21.52 4.98
N LEU A 438 16.12 20.26 5.40
CA LEU A 438 15.93 19.94 6.81
C LEU A 438 17.16 20.37 7.62
N THR A 439 16.90 21.01 8.74
CA THR A 439 17.94 21.36 9.73
C THR A 439 18.41 20.14 10.49
N PHE A 440 17.50 19.20 10.75
CA PHE A 440 17.83 17.94 11.42
C PHE A 440 16.90 16.80 11.00
N PHE A 441 17.46 15.67 10.67
CA PHE A 441 16.71 14.52 10.16
C PHE A 441 17.13 13.21 10.83
N VAL A 442 16.15 12.49 11.38
CA VAL A 442 16.31 11.16 12.01
C VAL A 442 15.59 10.12 11.19
N ALA A 443 16.29 9.05 10.81
CA ALA A 443 15.72 7.89 10.11
C ALA A 443 15.81 6.62 10.97
N VAL A 444 14.74 5.85 11.03
CA VAL A 444 14.71 4.48 11.58
C VAL A 444 14.53 3.52 10.41
N ASP A 445 15.48 2.63 10.15
CA ASP A 445 15.46 1.74 8.98
C ASP A 445 16.29 0.47 9.24
N LEU A 446 16.10 -0.54 8.38
CA LEU A 446 16.90 -1.77 8.35
C LEU A 446 18.25 -1.58 7.65
N PHE A 447 18.34 -0.64 6.71
CA PHE A 447 19.49 -0.36 5.87
C PHE A 447 19.67 1.15 5.70
N VAL A 448 20.85 1.57 5.28
CA VAL A 448 21.05 2.94 4.81
C VAL A 448 20.40 3.08 3.43
N SER A 449 19.09 3.37 3.45
CA SER A 449 18.29 3.60 2.23
C SER A 449 18.66 4.93 1.56
N GLU A 450 18.13 5.17 0.36
CA GLU A 450 18.37 6.42 -0.39
C GLU A 450 17.93 7.65 0.41
N THR A 451 16.86 7.52 1.19
CA THR A 451 16.39 8.58 2.09
C THR A 451 17.27 8.68 3.33
N ALA A 452 17.59 7.56 3.96
CA ALA A 452 18.41 7.53 5.18
C ALA A 452 19.83 8.09 4.95
N ARG A 453 20.36 8.07 3.72
CA ARG A 453 21.65 8.71 3.39
C ARG A 453 21.67 10.23 3.69
N LEU A 454 20.52 10.88 3.69
CA LEU A 454 20.42 12.31 4.02
C LEU A 454 20.28 12.56 5.54
N ALA A 455 19.98 11.55 6.33
CA ALA A 455 19.74 11.70 7.76
C ALA A 455 21.00 12.15 8.52
N ASP A 456 20.80 12.84 9.64
CA ASP A 456 21.84 13.18 10.62
C ASP A 456 22.03 12.04 11.62
N VAL A 457 20.94 11.34 11.94
CA VAL A 457 20.94 10.15 12.79
C VAL A 457 20.20 9.01 12.13
N ILE A 458 20.77 7.80 12.14
CA ILE A 458 20.10 6.56 11.71
C ILE A 458 20.05 5.62 12.90
N LEU A 459 18.84 5.18 13.23
CA LEU A 459 18.58 4.21 14.29
C LEU A 459 18.25 2.84 13.69
N PRO A 460 18.86 1.74 14.20
CA PRO A 460 18.68 0.40 13.65
C PRO A 460 17.33 -0.20 14.09
N ALA A 461 16.46 -0.47 13.12
CA ALA A 461 15.14 -1.06 13.28
C ALA A 461 15.17 -2.59 13.44
N SER A 462 14.10 -3.19 13.97
CA SER A 462 13.85 -4.63 13.96
C SER A 462 13.28 -5.11 12.63
N SER A 463 13.61 -6.35 12.23
CA SER A 463 12.99 -7.00 11.07
C SER A 463 11.83 -7.91 11.50
N TYR A 464 11.08 -8.41 10.54
CA TYR A 464 9.94 -9.30 10.74
C TYR A 464 10.26 -10.61 11.52
N LEU A 465 11.53 -10.99 11.64
CA LEU A 465 11.97 -12.14 12.44
C LEU A 465 12.20 -11.77 13.91
N GLU A 466 12.45 -10.52 14.17
CA GLU A 466 12.85 -9.97 15.47
C GLU A 466 11.70 -9.21 16.14
N ASP A 467 10.74 -8.76 15.36
CA ASP A 467 9.67 -7.87 15.77
C ASP A 467 8.41 -8.63 16.22
N GLU A 468 7.71 -8.06 17.19
CA GLU A 468 6.47 -8.57 17.76
C GLU A 468 5.37 -7.52 17.69
N GLY A 469 4.16 -7.94 17.32
CA GLY A 469 2.99 -7.07 17.30
C GLY A 469 1.90 -7.58 16.37
N THR A 470 0.79 -6.86 16.33
CA THR A 470 -0.33 -7.20 15.46
C THR A 470 -0.24 -6.50 14.11
N MET A 471 -0.82 -7.12 13.11
CA MET A 471 -0.94 -6.57 11.77
C MET A 471 -2.34 -6.86 11.21
N THR A 472 -2.89 -5.94 10.42
CA THR A 472 -4.20 -6.11 9.79
C THR A 472 -4.02 -6.36 8.29
N ASN A 473 -4.52 -7.50 7.81
CA ASN A 473 -4.36 -7.93 6.44
C ASN A 473 -5.37 -7.29 5.45
N VAL A 474 -5.34 -7.73 4.20
CA VAL A 474 -6.17 -7.20 3.09
C VAL A 474 -7.68 -7.30 3.33
N GLU A 475 -8.15 -8.31 4.07
CA GLU A 475 -9.58 -8.50 4.40
C GLU A 475 -9.99 -7.89 5.76
N GLY A 476 -9.09 -7.16 6.43
CA GLY A 476 -9.34 -6.63 7.77
C GLY A 476 -9.15 -7.66 8.89
N ARG A 477 -8.44 -8.74 8.66
CA ARG A 477 -8.09 -9.72 9.67
C ARG A 477 -6.86 -9.27 10.44
N VAL A 478 -7.02 -9.09 11.74
CA VAL A 478 -5.93 -8.81 12.68
C VAL A 478 -5.24 -10.12 13.02
N THR A 479 -3.95 -10.20 12.81
CA THR A 479 -3.11 -11.37 13.10
C THR A 479 -1.94 -10.97 13.99
N LEU A 480 -1.44 -11.90 14.80
CA LEU A 480 -0.27 -11.69 15.65
C LEU A 480 0.98 -12.24 14.97
N ARG A 481 2.02 -11.43 14.93
CA ARG A 481 3.40 -11.83 14.65
C ARG A 481 4.18 -11.84 15.95
N GLU A 482 4.83 -12.95 16.25
CA GLU A 482 5.69 -13.12 17.41
C GLU A 482 7.15 -13.04 17.00
N ALA A 483 8.00 -12.42 17.83
CA ALA A 483 9.42 -12.36 17.62
C ALA A 483 10.02 -13.76 17.70
N SER A 484 10.75 -14.17 16.67
CA SER A 484 11.37 -15.52 16.57
C SER A 484 12.86 -15.51 16.84
N LEU A 485 13.51 -14.37 16.66
CA LEU A 485 14.94 -14.16 16.85
C LEU A 485 15.19 -12.86 17.62
N PRO A 486 16.29 -12.78 18.38
CA PRO A 486 16.69 -11.51 18.98
C PRO A 486 17.14 -10.50 17.91
N CYS A 487 16.99 -9.21 18.20
CA CYS A 487 17.54 -8.15 17.38
C CYS A 487 19.08 -8.28 17.23
N PRO A 488 19.64 -8.02 16.04
CA PRO A 488 21.07 -8.14 15.81
C PRO A 488 21.84 -6.93 16.38
N GLY A 489 22.96 -7.20 17.07
CA GLY A 489 23.80 -6.16 17.65
C GLY A 489 23.08 -5.38 18.75
N GLU A 490 22.90 -4.10 18.55
CA GLU A 490 22.17 -3.19 19.45
C GLU A 490 20.88 -2.68 18.84
N ALA A 491 20.37 -3.29 17.73
CA ALA A 491 19.06 -2.93 17.17
C ALA A 491 17.96 -3.18 18.20
N LYS A 492 16.91 -2.36 18.15
CA LYS A 492 15.76 -2.43 19.06
C LYS A 492 14.47 -2.63 18.29
N HIS A 493 13.44 -3.10 18.97
CA HIS A 493 12.07 -3.05 18.44
C HIS A 493 11.68 -1.60 18.15
N ASP A 494 10.96 -1.38 17.08
CA ASP A 494 10.59 -0.03 16.63
C ASP A 494 9.75 0.70 17.69
N TRP A 495 8.85 -0.01 18.39
CA TRP A 495 8.10 0.55 19.52
C TRP A 495 9.00 0.99 20.69
N GLN A 496 10.08 0.26 20.99
CA GLN A 496 11.05 0.63 22.04
C GLN A 496 11.79 1.91 21.67
N ILE A 497 12.14 2.09 20.39
CA ILE A 497 12.78 3.33 19.89
C ILE A 497 11.88 4.54 20.14
N ILE A 498 10.56 4.41 19.86
CA ILE A 498 9.59 5.48 20.12
C ILE A 498 9.49 5.79 21.62
N CYS A 499 9.40 4.77 22.48
CA CYS A 499 9.33 4.93 23.94
C CYS A 499 10.61 5.56 24.50
N ASP A 500 11.79 5.14 24.03
CA ASP A 500 13.08 5.72 24.46
C ASP A 500 13.22 7.18 24.06
N LEU A 501 12.78 7.56 22.85
CA LEU A 501 12.73 8.96 22.42
C LEU A 501 11.75 9.79 23.28
N ALA A 502 10.56 9.26 23.53
CA ALA A 502 9.60 9.93 24.39
C ALA A 502 10.16 10.16 25.82
N ARG A 503 10.87 9.17 26.36
CA ARG A 503 11.52 9.26 27.68
C ARG A 503 12.56 10.37 27.74
N VAL A 504 13.47 10.44 26.77
CA VAL A 504 14.51 11.50 26.79
C VAL A 504 13.93 12.89 26.55
N LEU A 505 12.77 12.99 25.90
CA LEU A 505 11.99 14.21 25.72
C LEU A 505 11.14 14.58 26.97
N GLY A 506 11.24 13.80 28.07
CA GLY A 506 10.52 14.08 29.32
C GLY A 506 9.03 13.72 29.27
N LYS A 507 8.66 12.73 28.43
CA LYS A 507 7.30 12.25 28.23
C LYS A 507 7.11 10.78 28.63
N GLU A 508 7.98 10.26 29.51
CA GLU A 508 7.98 8.87 29.95
C GLU A 508 6.61 8.42 30.51
N GLU A 509 5.92 9.30 31.24
CA GLU A 509 4.62 8.99 31.86
C GLU A 509 3.56 8.52 30.86
N TYR A 510 3.61 8.98 29.61
CA TYR A 510 2.67 8.59 28.53
C TYR A 510 3.14 7.40 27.70
N PHE A 511 4.39 6.96 27.87
CA PHE A 511 5.04 5.95 27.05
C PHE A 511 5.74 4.84 27.89
N SER A 512 5.23 4.57 29.08
CA SER A 512 5.76 3.54 29.98
C SER A 512 5.20 2.17 29.66
N PHE A 513 5.62 1.61 28.52
CA PHE A 513 5.25 0.27 28.09
C PHE A 513 6.43 -0.70 28.22
N SER A 514 6.15 -1.94 28.65
CA SER A 514 7.12 -3.01 28.80
C SER A 514 7.03 -4.07 27.68
N SER A 515 5.94 -4.07 26.90
CA SER A 515 5.69 -5.03 25.83
C SER A 515 4.78 -4.45 24.75
N ALA A 516 4.81 -5.06 23.56
CA ALA A 516 3.87 -4.75 22.49
C ALA A 516 2.41 -5.06 22.88
N GLU A 517 2.19 -6.09 23.71
CA GLU A 517 0.85 -6.45 24.21
C GLU A 517 0.25 -5.36 25.11
N GLU A 518 1.05 -4.68 25.92
CA GLU A 518 0.59 -3.53 26.73
C GLU A 518 0.17 -2.36 25.83
N ILE A 519 0.95 -2.08 24.79
CA ILE A 519 0.62 -1.05 23.78
C ILE A 519 -0.70 -1.41 23.07
N PHE A 520 -0.85 -2.67 22.69
CA PHE A 520 -2.08 -3.15 22.06
C PHE A 520 -3.29 -3.04 22.99
N THR A 521 -3.09 -3.22 24.28
CA THR A 521 -4.14 -3.05 25.28
C THR A 521 -4.63 -1.61 25.35
N GLU A 522 -3.74 -0.61 25.30
CA GLU A 522 -4.14 0.81 25.22
C GLU A 522 -4.80 1.12 23.87
N LEU A 523 -4.24 0.61 22.75
CA LEU A 523 -4.80 0.75 21.40
C LEU A 523 -6.25 0.22 21.33
N ARG A 524 -6.52 -0.95 21.90
CA ARG A 524 -7.87 -1.54 21.96
C ARG A 524 -8.84 -0.61 22.68
N MET A 525 -8.44 -0.05 23.82
CA MET A 525 -9.25 0.93 24.54
C MET A 525 -9.47 2.20 23.71
N ALA A 526 -8.42 2.72 23.06
CA ALA A 526 -8.50 3.90 22.23
C ALA A 526 -9.36 3.70 20.96
N SER A 527 -9.48 2.47 20.45
CA SER A 527 -10.33 2.13 19.29
C SER A 527 -11.78 1.81 19.67
N ARG A 528 -12.08 1.49 20.91
CA ARG A 528 -13.41 1.04 21.38
C ARG A 528 -14.51 2.02 21.01
N GLY A 529 -15.56 1.53 20.35
CA GLY A 529 -16.68 2.33 19.87
C GLY A 529 -16.36 3.22 18.67
N GLY A 530 -15.15 3.13 18.13
CA GLY A 530 -14.81 3.73 16.84
C GLY A 530 -15.22 2.83 15.67
N THR A 531 -15.16 3.34 14.45
CA THR A 531 -15.53 2.57 13.25
C THR A 531 -14.64 1.33 13.09
N ALA A 532 -13.33 1.45 13.34
CA ALA A 532 -12.40 0.34 13.40
C ALA A 532 -12.24 -0.11 14.87
N ASP A 533 -13.23 -0.82 15.40
CA ASP A 533 -13.25 -1.26 16.78
C ASP A 533 -12.50 -2.59 16.97
N TYR A 534 -11.41 -2.52 17.73
CA TYR A 534 -10.54 -3.66 18.07
C TYR A 534 -10.72 -4.12 19.51
N PHE A 535 -11.65 -3.55 20.27
CA PHE A 535 -11.74 -3.78 21.72
C PHE A 535 -11.83 -5.26 22.11
N GLY A 536 -12.57 -6.07 21.36
CA GLY A 536 -12.70 -7.50 21.61
C GLY A 536 -11.52 -8.37 21.18
N ILE A 537 -10.51 -7.81 20.49
CA ILE A 537 -9.34 -8.53 20.01
C ILE A 537 -8.25 -8.50 21.08
N THR A 538 -7.73 -9.66 21.50
CA THR A 538 -6.62 -9.79 22.47
C THR A 538 -5.52 -10.67 21.88
N TYR A 539 -4.29 -10.54 22.35
CA TYR A 539 -3.19 -11.43 21.96
C TYR A 539 -3.52 -12.90 22.25
N GLU A 540 -4.11 -13.18 23.40
CA GLU A 540 -4.57 -14.53 23.75
C GLU A 540 -5.52 -15.10 22.69
N ARG A 541 -6.53 -14.32 22.29
CA ARG A 541 -7.47 -14.72 21.23
C ARG A 541 -6.78 -14.90 19.88
N LEU A 542 -5.88 -13.99 19.52
CA LEU A 542 -5.14 -14.10 18.26
C LEU A 542 -4.26 -15.35 18.20
N ARG A 543 -3.64 -15.74 19.31
CA ARG A 543 -2.89 -17.01 19.43
C ARG A 543 -3.81 -18.21 19.26
N LYS A 544 -4.97 -18.20 19.89
CA LYS A 544 -5.94 -19.30 19.88
C LYS A 544 -6.69 -19.42 18.55
N GLU A 545 -7.16 -18.31 17.99
CA GLU A 545 -8.07 -18.27 16.85
C GLU A 545 -7.33 -18.05 15.51
N GLY A 546 -6.03 -17.71 15.54
CA GLY A 546 -5.21 -17.49 14.34
C GLY A 546 -5.49 -16.18 13.60
N GLY A 547 -6.36 -15.32 14.14
CA GLY A 547 -6.70 -14.01 13.62
C GLY A 547 -8.20 -13.70 13.65
N LEU A 548 -8.56 -12.44 13.83
CA LEU A 548 -9.94 -11.95 14.00
C LEU A 548 -10.23 -10.80 13.01
N LEU A 549 -11.41 -10.82 12.42
CA LEU A 549 -11.88 -9.73 11.54
C LEU A 549 -12.54 -8.63 12.37
N TRP A 550 -12.06 -7.39 12.21
CA TRP A 550 -12.71 -6.24 12.84
C TRP A 550 -13.92 -5.76 12.01
N PRO A 551 -14.89 -5.01 12.54
CA PRO A 551 -15.10 -4.66 13.96
C PRO A 551 -15.28 -5.87 14.87
N CYS A 552 -14.70 -5.77 16.08
CA CYS A 552 -14.81 -6.79 17.11
C CYS A 552 -15.02 -6.09 18.48
N PRO A 553 -16.25 -5.61 18.77
CA PRO A 553 -16.52 -4.68 19.85
C PRO A 553 -16.51 -5.32 21.25
N GLU A 554 -16.57 -6.65 21.34
CA GLU A 554 -16.61 -7.37 22.61
C GLU A 554 -15.69 -8.60 22.61
N THR A 555 -15.23 -9.01 23.78
CA THR A 555 -14.27 -10.13 23.93
C THR A 555 -14.83 -11.50 23.55
N ASN A 556 -16.15 -11.67 23.53
CA ASN A 556 -16.84 -12.86 23.05
C ASN A 556 -17.32 -12.76 21.58
N HIS A 557 -17.13 -11.62 20.93
CA HIS A 557 -17.52 -11.41 19.53
C HIS A 557 -16.63 -12.21 18.58
N ILE A 558 -17.23 -12.94 17.63
CA ILE A 558 -16.51 -13.84 16.70
C ILE A 558 -15.76 -13.13 15.56
N GLY A 559 -15.76 -11.79 15.56
CA GLY A 559 -15.31 -10.96 14.44
C GLY A 559 -16.37 -10.80 13.34
N THR A 560 -16.27 -9.73 12.55
CA THR A 560 -17.24 -9.40 11.51
C THR A 560 -16.76 -9.89 10.15
N LYS A 561 -17.25 -11.03 9.70
CA LYS A 561 -16.85 -11.64 8.42
C LYS A 561 -17.34 -10.83 7.22
N ARG A 562 -18.56 -10.30 7.27
CA ARG A 562 -19.17 -9.49 6.19
C ARG A 562 -19.70 -8.20 6.78
N LEU A 563 -19.35 -7.09 6.15
CA LEU A 563 -19.85 -5.76 6.51
C LEU A 563 -21.19 -5.50 5.81
N PHE A 564 -21.98 -4.57 6.38
CA PHE A 564 -23.18 -4.00 5.77
C PHE A 564 -24.32 -4.99 5.53
N GLU A 565 -24.41 -6.07 6.29
CA GLU A 565 -25.53 -7.03 6.20
C GLU A 565 -26.86 -6.35 6.53
N THR A 566 -26.87 -5.51 7.56
CA THR A 566 -28.09 -4.81 8.03
C THR A 566 -28.13 -3.33 7.66
N SER A 567 -27.05 -2.60 7.86
CA SER A 567 -26.94 -1.17 7.61
C SER A 567 -25.52 -0.76 7.20
N PHE A 568 -25.39 0.35 6.50
CA PHE A 568 -24.12 1.00 6.27
C PHE A 568 -23.69 1.81 7.49
N ALA A 569 -22.41 2.23 7.55
CA ALA A 569 -21.86 2.90 8.72
C ALA A 569 -22.08 4.42 8.73
N HIS A 570 -23.00 4.93 7.93
CA HIS A 570 -23.48 6.31 8.03
C HIS A 570 -24.55 6.44 9.13
N PRO A 571 -24.78 7.65 9.67
CA PRO A 571 -25.76 7.86 10.73
C PRO A 571 -27.18 7.42 10.38
N ASP A 572 -27.57 7.53 9.10
CA ASP A 572 -28.87 7.10 8.58
C ASP A 572 -28.92 5.63 8.14
N GLY A 573 -27.79 4.92 8.24
CA GLY A 573 -27.65 3.53 7.84
C GLY A 573 -27.64 3.26 6.34
N LYS A 574 -27.56 4.30 5.49
CA LYS A 574 -27.64 4.18 4.03
C LYS A 574 -26.29 4.42 3.36
N ALA A 575 -26.07 3.79 2.18
CA ALA A 575 -24.94 4.11 1.30
C ALA A 575 -25.18 5.43 0.56
N ALA A 576 -24.10 6.16 0.27
CA ALA A 576 -24.17 7.43 -0.44
C ALA A 576 -23.56 7.31 -1.84
N MET A 577 -24.40 7.41 -2.87
CA MET A 577 -23.97 7.55 -4.27
C MET A 577 -23.73 9.02 -4.61
N VAL A 578 -22.85 9.27 -5.59
CA VAL A 578 -22.62 10.63 -6.10
C VAL A 578 -22.32 10.59 -7.59
N VAL A 579 -22.67 11.67 -8.27
CA VAL A 579 -22.31 11.89 -9.67
C VAL A 579 -20.79 11.97 -9.83
N VAL A 580 -20.26 11.15 -10.73
CA VAL A 580 -18.85 11.19 -11.13
C VAL A 580 -18.76 11.76 -12.55
N PRO A 581 -18.11 12.93 -12.73
CA PRO A 581 -18.01 13.57 -14.04
C PRO A 581 -17.41 12.66 -15.11
N ASN A 582 -17.94 12.72 -16.34
CA ASN A 582 -17.48 11.95 -17.50
C ASN A 582 -16.22 12.57 -18.12
N ILE A 583 -15.17 12.71 -17.33
CA ILE A 583 -13.95 13.41 -17.70
C ILE A 583 -12.76 12.47 -17.49
N ALA A 584 -11.91 12.35 -18.53
CA ALA A 584 -10.63 11.69 -18.41
C ALA A 584 -9.70 12.44 -17.47
N GLU A 585 -8.72 11.74 -16.91
CA GLU A 585 -7.76 12.34 -15.99
C GLU A 585 -6.98 13.48 -16.67
N ILE A 586 -6.74 14.47 -15.96
CA ILE A 586 -5.94 15.70 -16.04
C ILE A 586 -5.60 16.21 -17.45
N PRO A 587 -6.07 17.40 -17.79
CA PRO A 587 -5.63 18.14 -18.99
C PRO A 587 -4.11 18.35 -19.07
N LYS A 588 -3.40 18.49 -17.93
CA LYS A 588 -1.95 18.74 -17.89
C LYS A 588 -1.09 17.55 -18.35
N GLU A 589 -1.59 16.33 -18.24
CA GLU A 589 -0.90 15.12 -18.68
C GLU A 589 -1.45 14.58 -20.01
N GLN A 590 -2.22 15.38 -20.74
CA GLN A 590 -2.66 15.04 -22.09
C GLN A 590 -1.45 14.89 -23.02
N LEU A 591 -1.57 13.93 -23.94
CA LEU A 591 -0.60 13.74 -25.01
C LEU A 591 -0.55 15.00 -25.90
N CYS A 592 0.63 15.29 -26.38
CA CYS A 592 0.90 16.33 -27.37
C CYS A 592 2.00 15.87 -28.31
N GLU A 593 2.28 16.66 -29.35
CA GLU A 593 3.30 16.34 -30.34
C GLU A 593 4.67 16.07 -29.69
N GLU A 594 5.04 16.87 -28.68
CA GLU A 594 6.32 16.70 -27.96
C GLU A 594 6.32 15.46 -27.04
N PHE A 595 5.20 15.14 -26.40
CA PHE A 595 5.05 14.00 -25.46
C PHE A 595 3.92 13.09 -25.93
N PRO A 596 4.16 12.24 -26.95
CA PRO A 596 3.10 11.53 -27.66
C PRO A 596 2.67 10.19 -27.04
N LEU A 597 3.26 9.77 -25.91
CA LEU A 597 2.99 8.48 -25.26
C LEU A 597 2.57 8.66 -23.80
N TYR A 598 1.70 7.79 -23.34
CA TYR A 598 1.42 7.62 -21.90
C TYR A 598 2.47 6.72 -21.27
N LEU A 599 3.05 7.17 -20.16
CA LEU A 599 3.78 6.32 -19.23
C LEU A 599 2.82 5.85 -18.14
N THR A 600 2.71 4.53 -17.97
CA THR A 600 2.11 3.93 -16.78
C THR A 600 3.16 3.16 -15.99
N THR A 601 3.08 3.21 -14.65
CA THR A 601 4.04 2.57 -13.77
C THR A 601 3.43 1.38 -13.05
N GLY A 602 4.26 0.43 -12.63
CA GLY A 602 3.75 -0.75 -11.91
C GLY A 602 4.83 -1.53 -11.19
N ARG A 603 4.53 -2.79 -10.89
CA ARG A 603 5.40 -3.71 -10.14
C ARG A 603 5.83 -4.88 -11.01
N VAL A 604 6.93 -5.52 -10.58
CA VAL A 604 7.33 -6.85 -11.03
C VAL A 604 7.31 -7.82 -9.85
N MET A 605 7.13 -9.11 -10.14
CA MET A 605 6.95 -10.15 -9.12
C MET A 605 8.12 -10.26 -8.14
N SER A 606 9.36 -10.04 -8.61
CA SER A 606 10.57 -10.20 -7.79
C SER A 606 10.85 -9.06 -6.82
N HIS A 607 10.27 -7.88 -7.04
CA HIS A 607 10.54 -6.72 -6.22
C HIS A 607 9.34 -6.25 -5.39
N TYR A 608 9.63 -5.52 -4.31
CA TYR A 608 8.64 -4.98 -3.40
C TYR A 608 8.90 -3.51 -3.11
N LEU A 609 7.89 -2.66 -3.34
CA LEU A 609 7.96 -1.20 -3.15
C LEU A 609 9.22 -0.58 -3.78
N THR A 610 9.98 0.21 -3.01
CA THR A 610 11.21 0.87 -3.48
C THR A 610 12.40 -0.06 -3.70
N GLY A 611 12.22 -1.36 -3.49
CA GLY A 611 13.24 -2.37 -3.72
C GLY A 611 14.33 -2.49 -2.65
N VAL A 612 14.36 -1.63 -1.61
CA VAL A 612 15.42 -1.61 -0.59
C VAL A 612 15.69 -3.00 0.00
N GLN A 613 14.64 -3.73 0.39
CA GLN A 613 14.78 -5.08 0.94
C GLN A 613 15.02 -6.13 -0.16
N THR A 614 14.29 -6.08 -1.26
CA THR A 614 14.35 -7.11 -2.30
C THR A 614 15.60 -7.03 -3.16
N ARG A 615 16.19 -5.84 -3.33
CA ARG A 615 17.52 -5.68 -3.95
C ARG A 615 18.66 -6.24 -3.07
N LYS A 616 18.43 -6.40 -1.75
CA LYS A 616 19.32 -7.08 -0.81
C LYS A 616 19.10 -8.59 -0.75
N SER A 617 18.15 -9.13 -1.51
CA SER A 617 17.92 -10.56 -1.66
C SER A 617 18.48 -11.03 -3.02
N PRO A 618 19.65 -11.71 -3.06
CA PRO A 618 20.28 -12.12 -4.32
C PRO A 618 19.37 -12.93 -5.24
N ALA A 619 18.55 -13.83 -4.68
CA ALA A 619 17.62 -14.64 -5.45
C ALA A 619 16.48 -13.84 -6.09
N LEU A 620 16.09 -12.71 -5.50
CA LEU A 620 15.07 -11.83 -6.05
C LEU A 620 15.69 -10.81 -7.03
N ALA A 621 16.82 -10.20 -6.66
CA ALA A 621 17.53 -9.24 -7.48
C ALA A 621 17.97 -9.82 -8.84
N ALA A 622 18.42 -11.06 -8.87
CA ALA A 622 18.84 -11.74 -10.11
C ALA A 622 17.72 -11.92 -11.13
N ARG A 623 16.44 -11.82 -10.74
CA ARG A 623 15.28 -11.97 -11.65
C ARG A 623 14.99 -10.72 -12.48
N ASN A 624 15.22 -9.55 -11.89
CA ASN A 624 15.09 -8.25 -12.54
C ASN A 624 16.19 -7.34 -11.97
N ILE A 625 17.33 -7.26 -12.66
CA ILE A 625 18.52 -6.53 -12.20
C ILE A 625 18.34 -5.02 -12.36
N GLU A 626 17.68 -4.59 -13.45
CA GLU A 626 17.47 -3.20 -13.82
C GLU A 626 16.01 -2.96 -14.28
N PRO A 627 15.54 -1.71 -14.32
CA PRO A 627 14.23 -1.39 -14.88
C PRO A 627 14.23 -1.58 -16.40
N PHE A 628 13.03 -1.84 -16.93
CA PHE A 628 12.81 -1.99 -18.37
C PHE A 628 11.57 -1.20 -18.79
N MET A 629 11.50 -0.83 -20.07
CA MET A 629 10.35 -0.20 -20.69
C MET A 629 9.63 -1.19 -21.61
N GLU A 630 8.42 -1.61 -21.27
CA GLU A 630 7.56 -2.32 -22.22
C GLU A 630 6.98 -1.32 -23.22
N ILE A 631 7.12 -1.65 -24.51
CA ILE A 631 6.63 -0.84 -25.63
C ILE A 631 6.10 -1.79 -26.71
N HIS A 632 4.99 -1.39 -27.37
CA HIS A 632 4.46 -2.18 -28.49
C HIS A 632 5.44 -2.13 -29.70
N PRO A 633 5.70 -3.26 -30.41
CA PRO A 633 6.65 -3.30 -31.54
C PRO A 633 6.37 -2.25 -32.63
N ALA A 634 5.09 -2.04 -33.00
CA ALA A 634 4.73 -1.01 -33.98
C ALA A 634 5.04 0.42 -33.50
N THR A 635 4.92 0.67 -32.20
CA THR A 635 5.30 1.96 -31.59
C THR A 635 6.81 2.10 -31.52
N ALA A 636 7.52 1.03 -31.15
CA ALA A 636 8.97 0.98 -31.13
C ALA A 636 9.56 1.28 -32.50
N ALA A 637 8.99 0.70 -33.57
CA ALA A 637 9.40 0.99 -34.95
C ALA A 637 9.23 2.47 -35.31
N LYS A 638 8.12 3.12 -34.91
CA LYS A 638 7.87 4.56 -35.15
C LYS A 638 8.95 5.44 -34.53
N PHE A 639 9.46 5.05 -33.33
CA PHE A 639 10.50 5.80 -32.62
C PHE A 639 11.91 5.22 -32.82
N GLN A 640 12.11 4.30 -33.78
CA GLN A 640 13.40 3.67 -34.12
C GLN A 640 14.07 2.98 -32.90
N ILE A 641 13.25 2.37 -32.01
CA ILE A 641 13.71 1.67 -30.82
C ILE A 641 13.80 0.16 -31.11
N GLN A 642 15.00 -0.39 -30.97
CA GLN A 642 15.22 -1.84 -31.04
C GLN A 642 14.89 -2.53 -29.72
N ASP A 643 14.54 -3.81 -29.76
CA ASP A 643 14.36 -4.59 -28.55
C ASP A 643 15.67 -4.71 -27.77
N GLN A 644 15.60 -4.67 -26.42
CA GLN A 644 16.74 -4.71 -25.49
C GLN A 644 17.75 -3.54 -25.66
N SER A 645 17.46 -2.51 -26.47
CA SER A 645 18.30 -1.32 -26.60
C SER A 645 18.13 -0.37 -25.42
N LEU A 646 19.13 0.46 -25.16
CA LEU A 646 19.04 1.54 -24.18
C LEU A 646 18.17 2.67 -24.74
N VAL A 647 17.20 3.13 -23.95
CA VAL A 647 16.23 4.15 -24.34
C VAL A 647 16.19 5.25 -23.30
N LYS A 648 16.12 6.49 -23.71
CA LYS A 648 15.84 7.65 -22.89
C LYS A 648 14.33 7.90 -22.90
N ILE A 649 13.74 7.96 -21.72
CA ILE A 649 12.34 8.38 -21.49
C ILE A 649 12.38 9.76 -20.86
N GLU A 650 11.65 10.72 -21.42
CA GLU A 650 11.60 12.11 -20.96
C GLU A 650 10.16 12.55 -20.71
N SER A 651 9.96 13.29 -19.63
CA SER A 651 8.73 14.02 -19.33
C SER A 651 9.05 15.51 -19.15
N ARG A 652 8.05 16.32 -18.87
CA ARG A 652 8.23 17.75 -18.54
C ARG A 652 9.10 17.99 -17.29
N ARG A 653 9.42 16.94 -16.52
CA ARG A 653 10.09 17.02 -15.19
C ARG A 653 11.50 16.46 -15.17
N GLY A 654 11.83 15.60 -16.08
CA GLY A 654 13.13 14.95 -16.11
C GLY A 654 13.23 13.82 -17.11
N SER A 655 14.30 13.05 -16.99
CA SER A 655 14.54 11.89 -17.84
C SER A 655 15.13 10.71 -17.07
N VAL A 656 14.87 9.50 -17.58
CA VAL A 656 15.48 8.25 -17.11
C VAL A 656 15.96 7.42 -18.30
N MET A 657 16.97 6.58 -18.08
CA MET A 657 17.45 5.63 -19.08
C MET A 657 17.13 4.21 -18.63
N VAL A 658 16.48 3.44 -19.51
CA VAL A 658 16.08 2.05 -19.25
C VAL A 658 16.24 1.22 -20.52
N ARG A 659 16.29 -0.12 -20.38
CA ARG A 659 16.25 -0.99 -21.56
C ARG A 659 14.84 -1.14 -22.09
N SER A 660 14.69 -1.13 -23.40
CA SER A 660 13.44 -1.46 -24.07
C SER A 660 13.15 -2.96 -23.95
N LYS A 661 11.86 -3.28 -23.95
CA LYS A 661 11.34 -4.65 -24.02
C LYS A 661 10.09 -4.60 -24.90
N TRP A 662 10.15 -5.22 -26.08
CA TRP A 662 8.99 -5.30 -26.95
C TRP A 662 7.90 -6.19 -26.33
N SER A 663 6.66 -5.73 -26.43
CA SER A 663 5.49 -6.45 -25.90
C SER A 663 4.25 -6.14 -26.76
N GLU A 664 3.67 -7.15 -27.38
CA GLU A 664 2.41 -7.04 -28.13
C GLU A 664 1.20 -6.87 -27.22
N THR A 665 1.38 -7.03 -25.91
CA THR A 665 0.30 -7.06 -24.91
C THR A 665 0.00 -5.69 -24.31
N ILE A 666 0.78 -4.65 -24.67
CA ILE A 666 0.55 -3.27 -24.29
C ILE A 666 -0.12 -2.46 -25.41
N ARG A 667 -0.85 -1.40 -25.07
CA ARG A 667 -1.45 -0.47 -26.05
C ARG A 667 -0.38 0.25 -26.86
N HIS A 668 -0.74 0.66 -28.10
CA HIS A 668 0.16 1.43 -28.99
C HIS A 668 0.50 2.84 -28.50
N ASP A 669 -0.36 3.44 -27.67
CA ASP A 669 -0.20 4.79 -27.13
C ASP A 669 0.46 4.82 -25.75
N THR A 670 0.87 3.67 -25.22
CA THR A 670 1.27 3.51 -23.80
C THR A 670 2.59 2.75 -23.69
N ILE A 671 3.45 3.19 -22.77
CA ILE A 671 4.61 2.44 -22.29
C ILE A 671 4.46 2.10 -20.82
N PHE A 672 5.10 1.03 -20.36
CA PHE A 672 5.11 0.60 -18.97
C PHE A 672 6.54 0.51 -18.44
N VAL A 673 6.78 1.07 -17.23
CA VAL A 673 8.06 0.96 -16.53
C VAL A 673 7.83 0.60 -15.07
N PRO A 674 8.50 -0.43 -14.53
CA PRO A 674 8.39 -0.77 -13.11
C PRO A 674 9.20 0.22 -12.24
N PHE A 675 8.71 0.49 -11.00
CA PHE A 675 9.17 1.61 -10.14
C PHE A 675 10.14 1.21 -9.01
N HIS A 676 10.76 0.02 -9.04
CA HIS A 676 11.51 -0.52 -7.90
C HIS A 676 12.97 -0.04 -7.78
N TRP A 677 13.42 0.83 -8.65
CA TRP A 677 14.81 1.32 -8.71
C TRP A 677 14.90 2.77 -8.26
N ALA A 678 16.10 3.15 -7.89
CA ALA A 678 16.40 4.42 -7.26
C ALA A 678 17.42 5.23 -8.08
N ASP A 679 17.82 6.39 -7.58
CA ASP A 679 18.81 7.29 -8.16
C ASP A 679 18.45 7.66 -9.62
N SER A 680 19.34 7.51 -10.59
CA SER A 680 19.10 7.83 -12.01
C SER A 680 18.08 6.91 -12.70
N GLN A 681 17.72 5.78 -12.09
CA GLN A 681 16.73 4.83 -12.60
C GLN A 681 15.36 4.98 -11.90
N ASN A 682 15.18 5.98 -11.05
CA ASN A 682 13.91 6.24 -10.38
C ASN A 682 12.88 6.81 -11.35
N ILE A 683 11.90 6.00 -11.72
CA ILE A 683 10.84 6.42 -12.66
C ILE A 683 10.00 7.59 -12.12
N ASN A 684 9.94 7.80 -10.80
CA ASN A 684 9.21 8.90 -10.19
C ASN A 684 9.86 10.28 -10.45
N LEU A 685 11.04 10.34 -11.07
CA LEU A 685 11.59 11.56 -11.68
C LEU A 685 10.70 12.10 -12.81
N LEU A 686 9.91 11.23 -13.46
CA LEU A 686 9.02 11.56 -14.56
C LEU A 686 7.59 11.87 -14.15
N VAL A 687 7.18 11.46 -12.97
CA VAL A 687 5.79 11.52 -12.48
C VAL A 687 5.44 12.90 -11.94
N SER A 688 4.21 13.36 -12.22
CA SER A 688 3.68 14.65 -11.75
C SER A 688 3.45 14.66 -10.24
N LYS A 689 3.56 15.86 -9.63
CA LYS A 689 3.22 16.10 -8.23
C LYS A 689 1.72 16.28 -7.96
N GLU A 690 0.91 16.27 -8.99
CA GLU A 690 -0.52 16.52 -8.86
C GLU A 690 -1.17 15.44 -7.99
N LEU A 691 -2.03 15.88 -7.07
CA LEU A 691 -2.70 15.05 -6.09
C LEU A 691 -4.19 15.01 -6.36
N ASP A 692 -4.81 13.88 -6.04
CA ASP A 692 -6.27 13.78 -5.91
C ASP A 692 -6.74 14.82 -4.86
N PRO A 693 -7.68 15.71 -5.19
CA PRO A 693 -8.09 16.81 -4.29
C PRO A 693 -8.76 16.33 -3.00
N GLU A 694 -9.38 15.15 -3.01
CA GLU A 694 -10.13 14.61 -1.87
C GLU A 694 -9.20 13.84 -0.91
N CYS A 695 -8.41 12.91 -1.43
CA CYS A 695 -7.62 11.99 -0.61
C CYS A 695 -6.12 12.25 -0.63
N LYS A 696 -5.64 13.21 -1.44
CA LYS A 696 -4.22 13.56 -1.61
C LYS A 696 -3.34 12.41 -2.14
N MET A 697 -3.94 11.50 -2.90
CA MET A 697 -3.22 10.45 -3.64
C MET A 697 -2.52 11.07 -4.84
N PRO A 698 -1.23 10.79 -5.08
CA PRO A 698 -0.57 11.21 -6.31
C PRO A 698 -0.99 10.39 -7.54
N GLY A 699 -1.01 11.05 -8.70
CA GLY A 699 -1.29 10.44 -9.98
C GLY A 699 -0.08 9.72 -10.58
N PHE A 700 0.18 8.49 -10.16
CA PHE A 700 1.34 7.69 -10.63
C PHE A 700 1.12 6.97 -11.96
N LYS A 701 -0.12 6.91 -12.45
CA LYS A 701 -0.47 6.01 -13.58
C LYS A 701 -0.54 6.71 -14.92
N VAL A 702 -0.51 8.02 -14.93
CA VAL A 702 -0.57 8.82 -16.16
C VAL A 702 0.52 9.89 -16.15
N SER A 703 1.46 9.79 -17.07
CA SER A 703 2.40 10.85 -17.39
C SER A 703 2.63 10.89 -18.89
N ALA A 704 2.56 12.07 -19.51
CA ALA A 704 2.89 12.24 -20.92
C ALA A 704 4.42 12.24 -21.10
N VAL A 705 4.91 11.40 -22.00
CA VAL A 705 6.35 11.20 -22.20
C VAL A 705 6.71 11.09 -23.70
N LYS A 706 7.98 11.36 -23.99
CA LYS A 706 8.63 10.98 -25.24
C LYS A 706 9.71 9.93 -24.98
N VAL A 707 10.01 9.15 -26.01
CA VAL A 707 11.06 8.12 -25.99
C VAL A 707 12.02 8.32 -27.16
N SER A 708 13.29 8.10 -26.92
CA SER A 708 14.31 8.17 -27.96
C SER A 708 15.39 7.10 -27.75
N PRO A 709 15.96 6.52 -28.84
CA PRO A 709 17.10 5.62 -28.69
C PRO A 709 18.30 6.40 -28.15
N VAL A 710 19.07 5.75 -27.27
CA VAL A 710 20.38 6.27 -26.87
C VAL A 710 21.40 5.76 -27.88
N VAL A 711 21.98 6.69 -28.68
CA VAL A 711 23.06 6.35 -29.60
C VAL A 711 24.34 6.29 -28.78
N ASP A 712 24.91 5.11 -28.63
CA ASP A 712 26.25 4.98 -28.08
C ASP A 712 27.24 5.62 -29.05
N PHE A 713 27.77 6.77 -28.72
CA PHE A 713 28.89 7.40 -29.42
C PHE A 713 30.24 6.71 -29.08
N LEU A 714 30.21 5.37 -28.90
CA LEU A 714 31.43 4.59 -28.78
C LEU A 714 31.74 3.90 -30.12
N THR A 715 32.26 4.67 -31.02
CA THR A 715 33.16 4.19 -32.09
C THR A 715 34.40 5.07 -32.11
#